data_7d3bd398becf7885125a036a36eb0840
#
_entry.id   7d3bd398becf7885125a036a36eb0840
#
_cell.length_a   1.000
_cell.length_b   1.000
_cell.length_c   1.000
_cell.angle_alpha   90.00
_cell.angle_beta   90.00
_cell.angle_gamma   90.00
#
_symmetry.space_group_name_H-M   'P 1'
#
loop_
_entity.id
_entity.type
_entity.pdbx_description
1 polymer ?
#
loop_
_entity_poly.entity_id
_entity_poly.type
_entity_poly.pdbx_seq_one_letter_code
_entity_poly.pdbx_strand_id
1 'polypeptide(L)'
;MPELRSGVRQSRLKSRKAEDLDVQDPAENLAVAAPTVAGKRGRGRGGRGGGRGRGRAGGRGRGVPVIDLDPDQPFEVLPGAGVGGGAVGGPQRIEEFADKAVKMDGASPDKIGGGEDDASPVPEKVQVGHSPQYKVERKLGKGGFGQVYVGRRVSGGTERTGPDAYEVALKFEHRNSKGCNYGPPYEWQVYSSLNGCYGIPWVHYKGRQGDYYVLVMDILGPSLWDVWNSLGQTMTPSMVACIAVEAISILEKLHAKGFVHGDVKPENFLLGQPGSPDEKKLFLIDLGLASRWKETSSGQHVDYDQRPDIFRGTIRYASVHAHLGRTGSRRDDLESLAYTLIFLLRGRLPWQGYQGENKSFLVCKKKMSISPDLMCCYCAPPFKLFLETVTNMKFDEEPNYPKLISLFDELIEPQHLRPIRIDGALKAGQKRGRGSHDEDEQPRKKVRLGSPANQWISVYNAKRPMKQRYHYNVAEARLHQHIEKGNEDGLFISSVASAANLWALIMDAGTGFTSQVYELSPIFLHKDWIMEQWENNYYISAIAGATNGSSLVVMSKGTPYTQQSYKVSESFPFKWINKKWKEGFHVTSMTTAGTRWGVVMSRNSGYSEQVVELDFLYPSEGIHRRWENGYRITSTAATGDQAAFILSIPKRKLSDETQETLMPLYAMDGQCRETCSHTNSVRAEHIKMS
;
A
#
# COMPACT_ATOMS: atom_id res chain seq x y z
N MET A 1 7.01 -49.10 31.71
CA MET A 1 6.15 -50.08 32.42
C MET A 1 6.01 -49.65 33.86
N PRO A 2 4.79 -49.68 34.50
CA PRO A 2 3.48 -50.19 34.08
C PRO A 2 2.48 -49.09 33.80
N GLU A 3 1.56 -49.18 32.88
CA GLU A 3 0.25 -49.85 32.70
C GLU A 3 -0.77 -49.61 33.81
N LEU A 4 -1.96 -49.17 33.36
CA LEU A 4 -3.32 -49.71 33.59
C LEU A 4 -4.35 -48.71 33.09
N ARG A 5 -5.12 -48.96 32.00
CA ARG A 5 -6.47 -49.58 31.86
C ARG A 5 -7.54 -48.86 32.68
N SER A 6 -8.75 -48.61 32.29
CA SER A 6 -9.67 -48.92 31.18
C SER A 6 -11.05 -48.31 31.52
N GLY A 7 -11.97 -48.19 30.58
CA GLY A 7 -13.37 -48.07 30.89
C GLY A 7 -14.27 -47.49 29.81
N VAL A 8 -14.69 -48.35 28.90
CA VAL A 8 -15.75 -48.16 27.90
C VAL A 8 -17.12 -48.13 28.57
N ARG A 9 -18.03 -47.24 28.12
CA ARG A 9 -19.47 -47.59 28.05
C ARG A 9 -20.16 -46.88 26.89
N GLN A 10 -20.56 -47.69 25.92
CA GLN A 10 -21.56 -47.41 24.89
C GLN A 10 -22.99 -47.44 25.53
N SER A 11 -23.89 -46.60 24.99
CA SER A 11 -25.28 -47.00 24.89
C SER A 11 -25.93 -46.43 23.63
N ARG A 12 -26.59 -47.30 22.95
CA ARG A 12 -27.24 -47.25 21.64
C ARG A 12 -28.68 -46.71 21.74
N LEU A 13 -29.20 -46.37 20.51
CA LEU A 13 -30.59 -46.43 19.99
C LEU A 13 -31.35 -45.10 20.06
N LYS A 14 -32.10 -44.65 19.05
CA LYS A 14 -32.78 -45.25 17.85
C LYS A 14 -33.14 -44.17 16.85
N SER A 15 -33.14 -44.55 15.61
CA SER A 15 -33.68 -43.85 14.42
C SER A 15 -35.20 -43.61 14.50
N ARG A 16 -35.67 -42.48 13.96
CA ARG A 16 -36.99 -42.40 13.30
C ARG A 16 -36.99 -41.32 12.19
N LYS A 17 -37.76 -41.63 11.17
CA LYS A 17 -37.91 -41.06 9.83
C LYS A 17 -38.45 -39.65 9.78
N ALA A 18 -38.15 -39.03 8.63
CA ALA A 18 -38.64 -37.78 8.09
C ALA A 18 -40.17 -37.70 7.95
N GLU A 19 -40.67 -36.47 8.12
CA GLU A 19 -41.84 -35.95 7.40
C GLU A 19 -41.64 -34.44 7.20
N ASP A 20 -41.97 -34.01 5.98
CA ASP A 20 -41.97 -32.62 5.53
C ASP A 20 -42.97 -31.78 6.31
N LEU A 21 -42.58 -30.56 6.70
CA LEU A 21 -43.53 -29.49 6.99
C LEU A 21 -42.92 -28.12 6.72
N ASP A 22 -43.65 -27.33 5.94
CA ASP A 22 -43.51 -25.92 5.61
C ASP A 22 -43.09 -25.05 6.81
N VAL A 23 -42.07 -24.22 6.62
CA VAL A 23 -41.70 -23.19 7.59
C VAL A 23 -42.27 -21.86 7.12
N GLN A 24 -43.36 -21.46 7.73
CA GLN A 24 -43.86 -20.10 7.79
C GLN A 24 -43.05 -19.28 8.78
N ASP A 25 -42.80 -18.05 8.38
CA ASP A 25 -42.13 -16.95 9.07
C ASP A 25 -42.81 -16.63 10.43
N PRO A 26 -42.09 -16.46 11.54
CA PRO A 26 -42.65 -15.85 12.74
C PRO A 26 -42.13 -14.43 12.94
N ALA A 27 -42.89 -13.46 12.48
CA ALA A 27 -42.89 -12.13 13.07
C ALA A 27 -44.14 -12.03 13.90
N GLU A 28 -43.99 -11.91 15.24
CA GLU A 28 -44.82 -11.06 16.10
C GLU A 28 -44.66 -11.38 17.61
N ASN A 29 -44.55 -10.26 18.33
CA ASN A 29 -44.97 -10.07 19.72
C ASN A 29 -44.16 -10.66 20.89
N LEU A 30 -43.57 -9.73 21.64
CA LEU A 30 -43.73 -9.70 23.10
C LEU A 30 -43.53 -8.27 23.62
N ALA A 31 -44.63 -7.60 23.89
CA ALA A 31 -44.72 -6.42 24.73
C ALA A 31 -44.82 -6.87 26.21
N VAL A 32 -44.00 -6.32 27.08
CA VAL A 32 -44.21 -6.37 28.53
C VAL A 32 -44.05 -4.98 29.13
N ALA A 33 -45.07 -4.63 29.91
CA ALA A 33 -45.37 -3.34 30.51
C ALA A 33 -44.41 -2.91 31.61
N ALA A 34 -44.27 -1.59 31.76
CA ALA A 34 -43.65 -0.92 32.89
C ALA A 34 -44.61 -0.84 34.11
N PRO A 35 -44.13 -0.73 35.35
CA PRO A 35 -44.86 -0.14 36.42
C PRO A 35 -44.40 1.28 36.77
N THR A 36 -45.35 2.15 36.84
CA THR A 36 -45.32 3.50 37.42
C THR A 36 -45.16 3.48 38.93
N VAL A 37 -44.32 4.35 39.48
CA VAL A 37 -44.49 4.85 40.86
C VAL A 37 -44.11 6.35 40.90
N ALA A 38 -45.00 7.08 41.58
CA ALA A 38 -45.07 8.51 41.74
C ALA A 38 -44.24 9.06 42.92
N GLY A 39 -43.83 10.33 42.76
CA GLY A 39 -43.95 11.28 43.87
C GLY A 39 -42.67 11.72 44.61
N LYS A 40 -42.28 12.96 44.56
CA LYS A 40 -42.60 14.05 45.46
C LYS A 40 -41.66 15.26 45.31
N ARG A 41 -42.29 16.41 45.50
CA ARG A 41 -41.79 17.80 45.47
C ARG A 41 -40.69 18.12 46.49
N GLY A 42 -39.78 19.05 46.14
CA GLY A 42 -38.97 19.81 47.09
C GLY A 42 -38.56 21.17 46.51
N ARG A 43 -39.08 22.24 47.10
CA ARG A 43 -38.82 23.67 46.85
C ARG A 43 -37.51 24.07 47.55
N GLY A 44 -36.76 25.02 46.96
CA GLY A 44 -35.72 25.77 47.66
C GLY A 44 -35.24 26.99 46.82
N ARG A 45 -35.66 28.17 47.23
CA ARG A 45 -35.28 29.55 46.97
C ARG A 45 -33.76 29.77 47.09
N GLY A 46 -33.12 30.63 46.24
CA GLY A 46 -33.03 32.05 46.34
C GLY A 46 -31.58 32.51 46.20
N GLY A 47 -31.30 33.61 45.53
CA GLY A 47 -30.03 34.32 45.61
C GLY A 47 -29.79 35.28 44.41
N ARG A 48 -30.00 36.55 44.65
CA ARG A 48 -29.81 37.69 43.75
C ARG A 48 -28.32 38.07 43.63
N GLY A 49 -27.97 38.70 42.49
CA GLY A 49 -26.79 39.57 42.26
C GLY A 49 -26.53 39.70 40.75
N GLY A 50 -26.68 40.64 40.15
CA GLY A 50 -26.62 41.99 39.83
C GLY A 50 -25.30 42.33 39.09
N GLY A 51 -25.33 42.62 37.75
CA GLY A 51 -24.16 43.13 37.05
C GLY A 51 -24.46 43.44 35.59
N ARG A 52 -24.65 44.73 35.31
CA ARG A 52 -24.86 45.29 33.97
C ARG A 52 -23.58 45.28 33.14
N GLY A 53 -23.65 44.83 31.91
CA GLY A 53 -22.60 45.04 30.93
C GLY A 53 -23.17 45.01 29.51
N ARG A 54 -23.17 46.15 28.86
CA ARG A 54 -23.64 46.41 27.48
C ARG A 54 -22.72 45.73 26.47
N GLY A 55 -23.29 45.08 25.45
CA GLY A 55 -22.84 45.47 24.20
C GLY A 55 -22.43 44.58 23.11
N ARG A 56 -23.06 44.51 22.06
CA ARG A 56 -22.79 44.24 20.65
C ARG A 56 -23.20 42.87 20.13
N ALA A 57 -24.28 42.93 19.39
CA ALA A 57 -24.69 41.95 18.41
C ALA A 57 -23.58 41.71 17.38
N GLY A 58 -23.01 40.53 17.40
CA GLY A 58 -22.18 39.97 16.34
C GLY A 58 -23.01 38.97 15.58
N GLY A 59 -23.36 39.27 14.34
CA GLY A 59 -24.15 38.41 13.48
C GLY A 59 -23.49 37.05 13.31
N ARG A 60 -24.24 36.00 13.57
CA ARG A 60 -23.90 34.63 13.20
C ARG A 60 -23.94 34.55 11.67
N GLY A 61 -22.77 34.62 11.04
CA GLY A 61 -22.62 34.27 9.64
C GLY A 61 -22.98 32.79 9.47
N ARG A 62 -24.06 32.53 8.74
CA ARG A 62 -24.42 31.19 8.29
C ARG A 62 -23.31 30.75 7.37
N GLY A 63 -22.55 29.71 7.75
CA GLY A 63 -21.55 29.08 6.91
C GLY A 63 -22.25 28.38 5.74
N VAL A 64 -22.05 28.91 4.54
CA VAL A 64 -22.47 28.24 3.31
C VAL A 64 -21.54 27.06 3.08
N PRO A 65 -22.03 25.87 2.70
CA PRO A 65 -21.17 24.74 2.33
C PRO A 65 -20.24 25.14 1.19
N VAL A 66 -18.94 24.90 1.35
CA VAL A 66 -17.94 25.17 0.32
C VAL A 66 -17.82 23.94 -0.56
N ILE A 67 -18.08 24.10 -1.85
CA ILE A 67 -17.82 23.11 -2.89
C ILE A 67 -16.46 23.43 -3.47
N ASP A 68 -15.50 22.52 -3.30
CA ASP A 68 -14.23 22.57 -3.99
C ASP A 68 -14.41 21.93 -5.37
N LEU A 69 -14.49 22.78 -6.40
CA LEU A 69 -14.38 22.33 -7.78
C LEU A 69 -12.89 22.22 -8.09
N ASP A 70 -12.43 21.02 -8.34
CA ASP A 70 -11.07 20.76 -8.80
C ASP A 70 -10.96 21.31 -10.24
N PRO A 71 -10.03 22.22 -10.55
CA PRO A 71 -9.88 22.78 -11.89
C PRO A 71 -9.43 21.77 -12.96
N ASP A 72 -9.02 20.55 -12.57
CA ASP A 72 -8.52 19.52 -13.48
C ASP A 72 -9.56 18.46 -13.90
N GLN A 73 -10.86 18.71 -13.71
CA GLN A 73 -11.88 17.80 -14.26
C GLN A 73 -12.21 18.17 -15.71
N PRO A 74 -12.02 17.28 -16.68
CA PRO A 74 -12.49 17.50 -18.04
C PRO A 74 -14.02 17.53 -18.07
N PHE A 75 -14.60 18.54 -18.70
CA PHE A 75 -16.02 18.60 -19.02
C PHE A 75 -16.37 17.47 -19.97
N GLU A 76 -17.14 16.48 -19.55
CA GLU A 76 -17.77 15.55 -20.47
C GLU A 76 -18.89 16.25 -21.25
N VAL A 77 -18.63 16.51 -22.51
CA VAL A 77 -19.65 16.87 -23.49
C VAL A 77 -20.30 15.57 -23.97
N LEU A 78 -21.52 15.34 -23.61
CA LEU A 78 -22.33 14.24 -24.18
C LEU A 78 -22.50 14.46 -25.69
N PRO A 79 -22.24 13.45 -26.55
CA PRO A 79 -22.51 13.56 -27.99
C PRO A 79 -24.02 13.47 -28.26
N GLY A 80 -24.52 14.51 -28.87
CA GLY A 80 -25.89 14.57 -29.38
C GLY A 80 -26.14 13.56 -30.45
N ALA A 81 -27.34 13.00 -30.44
CA ALA A 81 -27.84 12.10 -31.45
C ALA A 81 -27.93 12.79 -32.83
N GLY A 82 -27.24 12.24 -33.83
CA GLY A 82 -27.33 12.60 -35.23
C GLY A 82 -27.58 11.38 -36.09
N VAL A 83 -28.75 11.37 -36.73
CA VAL A 83 -29.24 10.34 -37.63
C VAL A 83 -28.58 10.44 -39.01
N GLY A 84 -28.24 9.29 -39.64
CA GLY A 84 -28.36 9.15 -41.08
C GLY A 84 -27.14 8.72 -41.89
N GLY A 85 -27.29 7.59 -42.58
CA GLY A 85 -26.82 7.40 -43.93
C GLY A 85 -25.63 6.46 -44.16
N GLY A 86 -25.93 5.28 -44.68
CA GLY A 86 -25.10 4.18 -45.03
C GLY A 86 -24.05 4.39 -46.12
N ALA A 87 -23.18 3.44 -46.24
CA ALA A 87 -22.74 2.76 -47.47
C ALA A 87 -21.69 1.69 -47.17
N VAL A 88 -21.86 0.62 -47.92
CA VAL A 88 -21.17 -0.65 -48.04
C VAL A 88 -19.72 -0.47 -48.56
N GLY A 89 -18.78 -1.27 -48.05
CA GLY A 89 -17.46 -1.44 -48.67
C GLY A 89 -16.62 -2.51 -47.94
N GLY A 90 -16.37 -3.59 -48.65
CA GLY A 90 -15.82 -4.86 -48.19
C GLY A 90 -14.29 -4.90 -47.96
N PRO A 91 -13.70 -6.08 -47.77
CA PRO A 91 -12.45 -6.30 -47.05
C PRO A 91 -11.20 -6.23 -47.94
N GLN A 92 -10.11 -5.68 -47.41
CA GLN A 92 -8.78 -5.86 -47.99
C GLN A 92 -7.72 -6.33 -46.98
N ARG A 93 -7.28 -7.55 -47.28
CA ARG A 93 -5.95 -8.17 -47.23
C ARG A 93 -4.90 -7.67 -46.24
N ILE A 94 -4.49 -8.67 -45.47
CA ILE A 94 -3.21 -8.84 -44.79
C ILE A 94 -2.08 -8.84 -45.81
N GLU A 95 -1.06 -8.04 -45.59
CA GLU A 95 0.30 -8.28 -46.12
C GLU A 95 1.36 -8.04 -45.03
N GLU A 96 2.27 -8.98 -45.01
CA GLU A 96 3.46 -9.17 -44.18
C GLU A 96 4.35 -7.95 -44.11
N PHE A 97 4.92 -7.67 -42.91
CA PHE A 97 6.29 -7.17 -42.80
C PHE A 97 7.01 -7.87 -41.66
N ALA A 98 7.94 -8.72 -42.11
CA ALA A 98 8.96 -9.32 -41.28
C ALA A 98 10.07 -8.29 -40.94
N ASP A 99 10.76 -8.55 -39.85
CA ASP A 99 12.08 -8.05 -39.46
C ASP A 99 12.28 -6.54 -39.29
N LYS A 100 12.14 -6.11 -38.01
CA LYS A 100 13.12 -5.15 -37.46
C LYS A 100 13.47 -5.52 -36.01
N ALA A 101 14.78 -5.67 -35.84
CA ALA A 101 15.47 -5.97 -34.60
C ALA A 101 14.86 -5.30 -33.37
N VAL A 102 14.58 -6.11 -32.35
CA VAL A 102 14.26 -5.68 -30.99
C VAL A 102 15.47 -4.88 -30.47
N LYS A 103 15.39 -3.55 -30.50
CA LYS A 103 16.21 -2.70 -29.66
C LYS A 103 15.73 -2.88 -28.23
N MET A 104 16.62 -3.41 -27.40
CA MET A 104 16.42 -3.51 -25.96
C MET A 104 16.06 -2.15 -25.38
N ASP A 105 14.93 -2.10 -24.67
CA ASP A 105 14.58 -0.97 -23.84
C ASP A 105 15.54 -0.87 -22.65
N GLY A 106 16.61 -0.10 -22.88
CA GLY A 106 17.39 0.50 -21.81
C GLY A 106 16.44 1.41 -21.03
N ALA A 107 16.50 1.32 -19.71
CA ALA A 107 15.74 2.09 -18.76
C ALA A 107 15.58 3.55 -19.22
N SER A 108 14.39 3.93 -19.68
CA SER A 108 13.99 5.32 -19.77
C SER A 108 13.41 5.74 -18.46
N PRO A 109 13.92 6.78 -17.80
CA PRO A 109 13.24 7.40 -16.67
C PRO A 109 11.97 8.06 -17.20
N ASP A 110 10.85 7.79 -16.55
CA ASP A 110 9.58 8.45 -16.79
C ASP A 110 9.79 9.97 -16.78
N LYS A 111 9.55 10.61 -17.92
CA LYS A 111 9.48 12.05 -18.03
C LYS A 111 8.27 12.55 -17.26
N ILE A 112 8.50 12.93 -16.00
CA ILE A 112 7.67 13.96 -15.37
C ILE A 112 8.19 15.28 -15.93
N GLY A 113 7.33 15.99 -16.64
CA GLY A 113 7.63 17.27 -17.26
C GLY A 113 8.25 18.27 -16.28
N GLY A 114 9.36 18.81 -16.63
CA GLY A 114 10.05 19.86 -15.91
C GLY A 114 11.29 20.23 -16.70
N GLY A 115 11.43 21.48 -17.02
CA GLY A 115 12.41 22.21 -17.76
C GLY A 115 13.78 21.55 -18.01
N GLU A 116 14.30 21.84 -19.14
CA GLU A 116 15.69 21.54 -19.50
C GLU A 116 16.63 21.90 -18.36
N ASP A 117 17.41 20.92 -17.90
CA ASP A 117 18.41 21.06 -16.85
C ASP A 117 19.45 22.10 -17.26
N ASP A 118 19.29 23.31 -16.80
CA ASP A 118 20.35 24.33 -16.71
C ASP A 118 21.32 23.98 -15.55
N ALA A 119 21.71 22.71 -15.47
CA ALA A 119 22.63 22.22 -14.46
C ALA A 119 24.05 22.63 -14.87
N SER A 120 24.70 23.44 -14.05
CA SER A 120 26.12 23.77 -14.19
C SER A 120 26.93 22.52 -14.55
N PRO A 121 27.87 22.60 -15.48
CA PRO A 121 28.69 21.45 -15.88
C PRO A 121 29.46 20.89 -14.68
N VAL A 122 29.61 19.56 -14.63
CA VAL A 122 30.41 18.91 -13.59
C VAL A 122 31.85 19.39 -13.69
N PRO A 123 32.49 19.79 -12.59
CA PRO A 123 33.85 20.34 -12.63
C PRO A 123 34.87 19.31 -13.11
N GLU A 124 35.87 19.75 -13.92
CA GLU A 124 36.94 18.86 -14.41
C GLU A 124 37.84 18.32 -13.32
N LYS A 125 37.98 19.06 -12.22
CA LYS A 125 38.76 18.68 -11.04
C LYS A 125 37.97 18.90 -9.77
N VAL A 126 38.13 17.98 -8.82
CA VAL A 126 37.40 17.96 -7.53
C VAL A 126 38.37 17.93 -6.37
N GLN A 127 38.14 18.81 -5.39
CA GLN A 127 38.77 18.78 -4.09
C GLN A 127 37.73 19.17 -3.05
N VAL A 128 37.43 18.29 -2.11
CA VAL A 128 36.40 18.49 -1.09
C VAL A 128 36.95 18.23 0.30
N GLY A 129 36.72 19.17 1.22
CA GLY A 129 37.31 19.12 2.55
C GLY A 129 38.83 19.09 2.51
N HIS A 130 39.42 18.10 3.17
CA HIS A 130 40.87 17.88 3.17
C HIS A 130 41.31 16.81 2.14
N SER A 131 40.49 16.53 1.14
CA SER A 131 40.82 15.51 0.16
C SER A 131 42.00 15.92 -0.73
N PRO A 132 42.71 14.94 -1.31
CA PRO A 132 43.52 15.19 -2.53
C PRO A 132 42.66 15.80 -3.63
N GLN A 133 43.32 16.35 -4.65
CA GLN A 133 42.66 16.81 -5.85
C GLN A 133 42.52 15.62 -6.84
N TYR A 134 41.30 15.41 -7.32
CA TYR A 134 40.96 14.39 -8.30
C TYR A 134 40.60 15.02 -9.63
N LYS A 135 41.11 14.49 -10.71
CA LYS A 135 40.61 14.75 -12.07
C LYS A 135 39.37 13.92 -12.30
N VAL A 136 38.30 14.54 -12.79
CA VAL A 136 37.07 13.84 -13.20
C VAL A 136 37.29 13.27 -14.59
N GLU A 137 37.15 11.95 -14.74
CA GLU A 137 37.40 11.25 -16.00
C GLU A 137 36.06 10.72 -16.57
N ARG A 138 35.99 9.44 -16.95
CA ARG A 138 34.81 8.87 -17.58
C ARG A 138 33.61 8.77 -16.62
N LYS A 139 32.42 9.01 -17.17
CA LYS A 139 31.19 8.80 -16.47
C LYS A 139 30.89 7.31 -16.30
N LEU A 140 30.55 6.89 -15.06
CA LEU A 140 30.14 5.54 -14.73
C LEU A 140 28.63 5.36 -14.85
N GLY A 141 27.84 6.38 -14.45
CA GLY A 141 26.40 6.31 -14.49
C GLY A 141 25.68 7.61 -14.13
N LYS A 142 24.37 7.65 -14.41
CA LYS A 142 23.46 8.69 -13.93
C LYS A 142 22.26 7.96 -13.28
N GLY A 143 22.02 8.22 -12.01
CA GLY A 143 20.88 7.69 -11.25
C GLY A 143 19.91 8.80 -10.85
N GLY A 144 18.85 8.43 -10.13
CA GLY A 144 17.85 9.38 -9.60
C GLY A 144 18.40 10.40 -8.60
N PHE A 145 19.56 10.11 -8.01
CA PHE A 145 20.22 10.90 -6.97
C PHE A 145 21.54 11.54 -7.40
N GLY A 146 21.87 11.52 -8.69
CA GLY A 146 23.09 12.18 -9.14
C GLY A 146 23.83 11.45 -10.25
N GLN A 147 25.07 11.87 -10.49
CA GLN A 147 25.96 11.35 -11.52
C GLN A 147 27.23 10.81 -10.88
N VAL A 148 27.72 9.68 -11.36
CA VAL A 148 28.93 9.04 -10.83
C VAL A 148 30.00 9.01 -11.93
N TYR A 149 31.22 9.40 -11.57
CA TYR A 149 32.37 9.45 -12.44
C TYR A 149 33.57 8.73 -11.83
N VAL A 150 34.50 8.32 -12.65
CA VAL A 150 35.86 7.93 -12.21
C VAL A 150 36.65 9.18 -11.84
N GLY A 151 37.25 9.16 -10.66
CA GLY A 151 38.18 10.18 -10.21
C GLY A 151 39.60 9.63 -10.14
N ARG A 152 40.56 10.35 -10.71
CA ARG A 152 41.97 10.00 -10.62
C ARG A 152 42.75 11.09 -9.88
N ARG A 153 43.52 10.69 -8.88
CA ARG A 153 44.26 11.63 -8.07
C ARG A 153 45.35 12.34 -8.86
N VAL A 154 45.37 13.66 -8.83
CA VAL A 154 46.33 14.48 -9.58
C VAL A 154 47.29 15.29 -8.68
N SER A 155 46.91 15.56 -7.45
CA SER A 155 47.76 16.23 -6.46
C SER A 155 47.31 16.02 -5.02
N GLY A 156 48.23 16.25 -4.09
CA GLY A 156 47.98 16.19 -2.63
C GLY A 156 48.11 14.79 -2.02
N GLY A 157 48.46 14.71 -0.75
CA GLY A 157 48.62 13.49 0.06
C GLY A 157 49.93 12.72 -0.26
N THR A 158 50.07 11.54 0.35
CA THR A 158 51.31 10.72 0.36
C THR A 158 51.31 9.60 -0.69
N GLU A 159 50.17 9.29 -1.31
CA GLU A 159 50.02 8.19 -2.27
C GLU A 159 50.33 8.66 -3.72
N ARG A 160 50.44 7.71 -4.64
CA ARG A 160 50.74 7.95 -6.08
C ARG A 160 49.75 8.91 -6.71
N THR A 161 50.24 9.74 -7.59
CA THR A 161 49.49 10.70 -8.42
C THR A 161 49.72 10.43 -9.91
N GLY A 162 48.85 10.93 -10.77
CA GLY A 162 48.94 10.79 -12.22
C GLY A 162 48.31 9.50 -12.74
N PRO A 163 48.80 9.00 -13.92
CA PRO A 163 48.19 7.86 -14.61
C PRO A 163 48.14 6.57 -13.78
N ASP A 164 49.14 6.36 -12.91
CA ASP A 164 49.26 5.19 -12.05
C ASP A 164 48.61 5.35 -10.68
N ALA A 165 47.87 6.45 -10.48
CA ALA A 165 47.13 6.65 -9.22
C ALA A 165 45.91 5.74 -9.13
N TYR A 166 45.57 5.31 -7.90
CA TYR A 166 44.33 4.59 -7.67
C TYR A 166 43.13 5.43 -8.10
N GLU A 167 42.17 4.75 -8.75
CA GLU A 167 40.88 5.34 -9.11
C GLU A 167 39.94 5.35 -7.92
N VAL A 168 39.07 6.35 -7.89
CA VAL A 168 37.97 6.48 -6.94
C VAL A 168 36.65 6.72 -7.70
N ALA A 169 35.53 6.45 -7.06
CA ALA A 169 34.23 6.86 -7.55
C ALA A 169 33.87 8.24 -6.99
N LEU A 170 33.48 9.17 -7.88
CA LEU A 170 33.03 10.51 -7.54
C LEU A 170 31.54 10.60 -7.82
N LYS A 171 30.70 10.60 -6.77
CA LYS A 171 29.24 10.80 -6.90
C LYS A 171 28.91 12.28 -6.70
N PHE A 172 28.32 12.90 -7.73
CA PHE A 172 27.89 14.28 -7.73
C PHE A 172 26.38 14.37 -7.60
N GLU A 173 25.90 15.13 -6.63
CA GLU A 173 24.49 15.48 -6.48
C GLU A 173 24.33 17.00 -6.47
N HIS A 174 23.49 17.52 -7.38
CA HIS A 174 23.28 18.95 -7.47
C HIS A 174 22.50 19.46 -6.23
N ARG A 175 22.90 20.63 -5.69
CA ARG A 175 22.31 21.19 -4.45
C ARG A 175 20.79 21.42 -4.52
N ASN A 176 20.24 21.60 -5.74
CA ASN A 176 18.82 21.78 -5.98
C ASN A 176 18.09 20.46 -6.20
N SER A 177 18.77 19.30 -6.07
CA SER A 177 18.10 18.00 -6.15
C SER A 177 17.13 17.82 -4.99
N LYS A 178 16.10 16.99 -5.20
CA LYS A 178 15.11 16.68 -4.15
C LYS A 178 15.73 16.08 -2.87
N GLY A 179 16.90 15.45 -2.99
CA GLY A 179 17.66 14.88 -1.88
C GLY A 179 18.38 15.92 -1.02
N CYS A 180 18.57 17.15 -1.53
CA CYS A 180 19.39 18.19 -0.93
C CYS A 180 18.60 19.41 -0.41
N ASN A 181 17.28 19.36 -0.35
CA ASN A 181 16.41 20.50 0.02
C ASN A 181 16.73 21.12 1.40
N TYR A 182 17.36 20.37 2.29
CA TYR A 182 17.69 20.79 3.66
C TYR A 182 19.18 20.71 3.97
N GLY A 183 20.05 20.63 2.96
CA GLY A 183 21.49 20.54 3.13
C GLY A 183 22.10 19.34 2.39
N PRO A 184 23.23 18.79 2.88
CA PRO A 184 23.87 17.63 2.25
C PRO A 184 22.92 16.42 2.17
N PRO A 185 23.06 15.54 1.16
CA PRO A 185 22.25 14.34 1.02
C PRO A 185 22.22 13.50 2.28
N TYR A 186 21.04 13.01 2.66
CA TYR A 186 20.88 12.10 3.81
C TYR A 186 21.74 10.84 3.68
N GLU A 187 21.97 10.39 2.46
CA GLU A 187 22.86 9.29 2.12
C GLU A 187 24.25 9.41 2.79
N TRP A 188 24.76 10.64 2.96
CA TRP A 188 26.06 10.87 3.63
C TRP A 188 26.07 10.45 5.11
N GLN A 189 24.94 10.62 5.78
CA GLN A 189 24.78 10.19 7.17
C GLN A 189 24.72 8.66 7.26
N VAL A 190 24.02 8.04 6.31
CA VAL A 190 23.90 6.58 6.23
C VAL A 190 25.27 5.95 6.00
N TYR A 191 26.01 6.37 4.98
CA TYR A 191 27.38 5.89 4.74
C TYR A 191 28.31 6.11 5.93
N SER A 192 28.23 7.26 6.58
CA SER A 192 29.04 7.51 7.79
C SER A 192 28.75 6.53 8.93
N SER A 193 27.50 6.12 9.07
CA SER A 193 27.08 5.14 10.08
C SER A 193 27.48 3.70 9.71
N LEU A 194 27.71 3.43 8.44
CA LEU A 194 28.03 2.12 7.88
C LEU A 194 29.50 1.95 7.52
N ASN A 195 30.31 2.99 7.72
CA ASN A 195 31.72 2.95 7.34
C ASN A 195 32.44 1.78 8.03
N GLY A 196 33.18 0.97 7.27
CA GLY A 196 33.82 -0.25 7.72
C GLY A 196 32.90 -1.47 7.89
N CYS A 197 31.61 -1.35 7.55
CA CYS A 197 30.71 -2.50 7.52
C CYS A 197 31.01 -3.39 6.32
N TYR A 198 30.91 -4.70 6.52
CA TYR A 198 31.09 -5.69 5.47
C TYR A 198 30.11 -5.43 4.29
N GLY A 199 30.65 -5.46 3.07
CA GLY A 199 29.88 -5.28 1.84
C GLY A 199 29.37 -3.84 1.60
N ILE A 200 29.87 -2.84 2.32
CA ILE A 200 29.62 -1.42 2.08
C ILE A 200 30.94 -0.76 1.61
N PRO A 201 30.97 -0.03 0.47
CA PRO A 201 32.18 0.65 0.04
C PRO A 201 32.58 1.73 1.02
N TRP A 202 33.90 1.95 1.12
CA TRP A 202 34.44 2.98 2.00
C TRP A 202 34.23 4.37 1.40
N VAL A 203 33.78 5.31 2.20
CA VAL A 203 33.69 6.74 1.85
C VAL A 203 34.94 7.44 2.41
N HIS A 204 35.78 7.89 1.51
CA HIS A 204 37.04 8.56 1.83
C HIS A 204 36.84 10.01 2.23
N TYR A 205 36.11 10.75 1.37
CA TYR A 205 35.85 12.18 1.55
C TYR A 205 34.46 12.56 1.12
N LYS A 206 33.96 13.64 1.68
CA LYS A 206 32.69 14.25 1.30
C LYS A 206 32.73 15.75 1.51
N GLY A 207 32.09 16.51 0.65
CA GLY A 207 32.05 17.96 0.75
C GLY A 207 31.30 18.60 -0.40
N ARG A 208 31.28 19.92 -0.41
CA ARG A 208 30.64 20.71 -1.47
C ARG A 208 31.68 21.39 -2.32
N GLN A 209 31.49 21.34 -3.65
CA GLN A 209 32.24 22.12 -4.60
C GLN A 209 31.29 22.78 -5.62
N GLY A 210 31.26 24.11 -5.65
CA GLY A 210 30.30 24.86 -6.44
C GLY A 210 28.85 24.51 -6.09
N ASP A 211 28.11 24.10 -7.09
CA ASP A 211 26.72 23.71 -6.94
C ASP A 211 26.51 22.21 -6.63
N TYR A 212 27.60 21.45 -6.44
CA TYR A 212 27.53 20.02 -6.23
C TYR A 212 27.95 19.62 -4.81
N TYR A 213 27.18 18.70 -4.22
CA TYR A 213 27.64 17.83 -3.14
C TYR A 213 28.40 16.67 -3.76
N VAL A 214 29.59 16.38 -3.28
CA VAL A 214 30.48 15.35 -3.82
C VAL A 214 30.82 14.34 -2.76
N LEU A 215 30.65 13.06 -3.09
CA LEU A 215 31.07 11.91 -2.30
C LEU A 215 32.22 11.22 -3.04
N VAL A 216 33.34 11.02 -2.34
CA VAL A 216 34.52 10.31 -2.85
C VAL A 216 34.57 8.96 -2.14
N MET A 217 34.48 7.88 -2.90
CA MET A 217 34.35 6.54 -2.36
C MET A 217 35.14 5.50 -3.18
N ASP A 218 35.23 4.28 -2.69
CA ASP A 218 35.86 3.18 -3.42
C ASP A 218 35.24 3.05 -4.81
N ILE A 219 36.11 2.84 -5.80
CA ILE A 219 35.64 2.41 -7.10
C ILE A 219 35.46 0.88 -7.08
N LEU A 220 34.34 0.43 -7.58
CA LEU A 220 33.97 -0.98 -7.62
C LEU A 220 33.98 -1.51 -9.06
N GLY A 221 33.85 -2.80 -9.19
CA GLY A 221 33.74 -3.52 -10.45
C GLY A 221 32.32 -3.54 -11.03
N PRO A 222 31.99 -4.54 -11.86
CA PRO A 222 30.68 -4.64 -12.52
C PRO A 222 29.56 -4.92 -11.52
N SER A 223 28.36 -4.43 -11.83
CA SER A 223 27.14 -4.76 -11.10
C SER A 223 26.69 -6.20 -11.41
N LEU A 224 25.83 -6.79 -10.55
CA LEU A 224 25.19 -8.06 -10.87
C LEU A 224 24.35 -8.00 -12.14
N TRP A 225 23.83 -6.82 -12.49
CA TRP A 225 23.16 -6.58 -13.77
C TRP A 225 24.14 -6.74 -14.94
N ASP A 226 25.34 -6.16 -14.86
CA ASP A 226 26.35 -6.27 -15.90
C ASP A 226 26.86 -7.72 -16.04
N VAL A 227 27.10 -8.38 -14.91
CA VAL A 227 27.49 -9.81 -14.87
C VAL A 227 26.42 -10.69 -15.50
N TRP A 228 25.16 -10.48 -15.14
CA TRP A 228 24.03 -11.22 -15.69
C TRP A 228 23.91 -11.04 -17.21
N ASN A 229 24.07 -9.82 -17.72
CA ASN A 229 24.09 -9.55 -19.16
C ASN A 229 25.26 -10.26 -19.84
N SER A 230 26.45 -10.25 -19.24
CA SER A 230 27.65 -10.90 -19.81
C SER A 230 27.52 -12.42 -19.87
N LEU A 231 26.73 -13.02 -18.98
CA LEU A 231 26.44 -14.45 -18.94
C LEU A 231 25.28 -14.90 -19.84
N GLY A 232 24.79 -14.01 -20.71
CA GLY A 232 23.67 -14.31 -21.61
C GLY A 232 22.31 -14.34 -20.92
N GLN A 233 22.16 -13.51 -19.89
CA GLN A 233 20.89 -13.24 -19.18
C GLN A 233 20.33 -14.39 -18.35
N THR A 234 21.20 -15.31 -17.91
CA THR A 234 20.86 -16.36 -16.95
C THR A 234 22.05 -16.65 -16.05
N MET A 235 21.79 -17.01 -14.80
CA MET A 235 22.80 -17.46 -13.84
C MET A 235 22.45 -18.85 -13.33
N THR A 236 23.46 -19.66 -12.98
CA THR A 236 23.24 -20.98 -12.40
C THR A 236 22.67 -20.90 -10.98
N PRO A 237 21.85 -21.87 -10.54
CA PRO A 237 21.35 -21.91 -9.17
C PRO A 237 22.43 -21.80 -8.09
N SER A 238 23.59 -22.47 -8.28
CA SER A 238 24.72 -22.40 -7.35
C SER A 238 25.32 -21.00 -7.27
N MET A 239 25.49 -20.31 -8.40
CA MET A 239 25.98 -18.92 -8.41
C MET A 239 24.99 -17.98 -7.69
N VAL A 240 23.70 -18.12 -7.99
CA VAL A 240 22.68 -17.27 -7.35
C VAL A 240 22.53 -17.58 -5.86
N ALA A 241 22.77 -18.83 -5.44
CA ALA A 241 22.84 -19.21 -4.02
C ALA A 241 24.02 -18.53 -3.30
N CYS A 242 25.20 -18.47 -3.92
CA CYS A 242 26.35 -17.70 -3.38
C CYS A 242 25.99 -16.20 -3.25
N ILE A 243 25.37 -15.63 -4.28
CA ILE A 243 24.89 -14.23 -4.24
C ILE A 243 23.88 -14.04 -3.09
N ALA A 244 22.95 -14.98 -2.90
CA ALA A 244 21.95 -14.90 -1.84
C ALA A 244 22.60 -14.84 -0.45
N VAL A 245 23.55 -15.72 -0.16
CA VAL A 245 24.27 -15.76 1.12
C VAL A 245 25.02 -14.47 1.39
N GLU A 246 25.75 -13.95 0.40
CA GLU A 246 26.49 -12.70 0.53
C GLU A 246 25.53 -11.50 0.70
N ALA A 247 24.49 -11.42 -0.13
CA ALA A 247 23.52 -10.33 -0.07
C ALA A 247 22.75 -10.31 1.26
N ILE A 248 22.32 -11.48 1.78
CA ILE A 248 21.67 -11.60 3.09
C ILE A 248 22.63 -11.13 4.20
N SER A 249 23.91 -11.55 4.12
CA SER A 249 24.92 -11.15 5.10
C SER A 249 25.16 -9.63 5.12
N ILE A 250 25.18 -8.99 3.94
CA ILE A 250 25.32 -7.54 3.82
C ILE A 250 24.09 -6.83 4.41
N LEU A 251 22.88 -7.28 4.05
CA LEU A 251 21.64 -6.72 4.59
C LEU A 251 21.55 -6.90 6.11
N GLU A 252 21.97 -8.04 6.66
CA GLU A 252 22.06 -8.24 8.11
C GLU A 252 22.90 -7.13 8.78
N LYS A 253 24.08 -6.80 8.23
CA LYS A 253 24.96 -5.75 8.80
C LYS A 253 24.33 -4.35 8.66
N LEU A 254 23.69 -4.06 7.54
CA LEU A 254 22.92 -2.83 7.32
C LEU A 254 21.78 -2.70 8.34
N HIS A 255 20.98 -3.76 8.47
CA HIS A 255 19.85 -3.82 9.40
C HIS A 255 20.29 -3.73 10.86
N ALA A 256 21.40 -4.36 11.24
CA ALA A 256 21.97 -4.26 12.59
C ALA A 256 22.36 -2.81 12.95
N LYS A 257 22.69 -1.97 11.97
CA LYS A 257 22.95 -0.53 12.16
C LYS A 257 21.69 0.32 12.20
N GLY A 258 20.50 -0.29 12.12
CA GLY A 258 19.19 0.37 12.22
C GLY A 258 18.68 0.95 10.92
N PHE A 259 19.22 0.55 9.77
CA PHE A 259 18.78 1.03 8.44
C PHE A 259 18.19 -0.10 7.61
N VAL A 260 17.29 0.27 6.69
CA VAL A 260 16.87 -0.52 5.53
C VAL A 260 17.29 0.20 4.27
N HIS A 261 17.58 -0.57 3.21
CA HIS A 261 18.10 -0.04 1.95
C HIS A 261 17.01 0.65 1.11
N GLY A 262 15.87 0.00 0.95
CA GLY A 262 14.69 0.51 0.24
C GLY A 262 14.76 0.42 -1.30
N ASP A 263 15.87 -0.04 -1.89
CA ASP A 263 16.00 -0.26 -3.34
C ASP A 263 16.95 -1.41 -3.69
N VAL A 264 16.73 -2.56 -3.07
CA VAL A 264 17.49 -3.79 -3.33
C VAL A 264 17.19 -4.30 -4.74
N LYS A 265 18.23 -4.36 -5.59
CA LYS A 265 18.15 -4.77 -7.01
C LYS A 265 19.51 -5.15 -7.58
N PRO A 266 19.59 -5.87 -8.72
CA PRO A 266 20.86 -6.29 -9.32
C PRO A 266 21.84 -5.15 -9.63
N GLU A 267 21.33 -3.98 -9.99
CA GLU A 267 22.13 -2.80 -10.35
C GLU A 267 22.85 -2.17 -9.15
N ASN A 268 22.37 -2.41 -7.92
CA ASN A 268 22.93 -1.86 -6.69
C ASN A 268 23.87 -2.84 -5.96
N PHE A 269 24.02 -4.07 -6.44
CA PHE A 269 25.05 -5.00 -5.98
C PHE A 269 26.21 -5.01 -6.97
N LEU A 270 27.37 -4.58 -6.53
CA LEU A 270 28.60 -4.54 -7.33
C LEU A 270 29.66 -5.50 -6.77
N LEU A 271 30.49 -6.00 -7.64
CA LEU A 271 31.68 -6.76 -7.26
C LEU A 271 32.85 -5.80 -6.94
N GLY A 272 33.86 -6.29 -6.27
CA GLY A 272 35.09 -5.52 -6.11
C GLY A 272 35.77 -5.23 -7.45
N GLN A 273 36.73 -4.31 -7.44
CA GLN A 273 37.44 -3.91 -8.64
C GLN A 273 38.23 -5.10 -9.19
N PRO A 274 38.15 -5.37 -10.51
CA PRO A 274 38.93 -6.44 -11.15
C PRO A 274 40.43 -6.31 -10.87
N GLY A 275 41.08 -7.43 -10.53
CA GLY A 275 42.49 -7.47 -10.14
C GLY A 275 42.78 -7.06 -8.71
N SER A 276 41.78 -6.66 -7.92
CA SER A 276 41.94 -6.40 -6.49
C SER A 276 41.70 -7.65 -5.65
N PRO A 277 42.16 -7.70 -4.39
CA PRO A 277 41.85 -8.80 -3.47
C PRO A 277 40.36 -8.99 -3.23
N ASP A 278 39.58 -7.95 -3.46
CA ASP A 278 38.14 -7.88 -3.23
C ASP A 278 37.30 -8.16 -4.49
N GLU A 279 37.94 -8.50 -5.63
CA GLU A 279 37.28 -8.72 -6.93
C GLU A 279 36.05 -9.64 -6.86
N LYS A 280 36.06 -10.61 -5.96
CA LYS A 280 34.99 -11.60 -5.79
C LYS A 280 34.05 -11.28 -4.64
N LYS A 281 34.23 -10.20 -3.94
CA LYS A 281 33.33 -9.72 -2.88
C LYS A 281 32.18 -8.94 -3.45
N LEU A 282 31.02 -9.07 -2.81
CA LEU A 282 29.82 -8.30 -3.15
C LEU A 282 29.75 -7.04 -2.28
N PHE A 283 29.37 -5.94 -2.90
CA PHE A 283 29.13 -4.64 -2.25
C PHE A 283 27.76 -4.12 -2.61
N LEU A 284 27.09 -3.52 -1.64
CA LEU A 284 25.79 -2.86 -1.80
C LEU A 284 25.99 -1.34 -1.80
N ILE A 285 25.47 -0.68 -2.83
CA ILE A 285 25.62 0.75 -3.07
C ILE A 285 24.28 1.45 -3.19
N ASP A 286 24.31 2.79 -3.32
CA ASP A 286 23.15 3.68 -3.55
C ASP A 286 22.17 3.69 -2.38
N LEU A 287 22.62 4.26 -1.26
CA LEU A 287 21.85 4.41 -0.02
C LEU A 287 20.91 5.64 -0.04
N GLY A 288 20.63 6.20 -1.22
CA GLY A 288 19.79 7.40 -1.39
C GLY A 288 18.33 7.20 -0.97
N LEU A 289 17.83 5.95 -0.96
CA LEU A 289 16.49 5.59 -0.45
C LEU A 289 16.52 4.94 0.93
N ALA A 290 17.70 4.77 1.52
CA ALA A 290 17.81 4.16 2.83
C ALA A 290 17.04 4.95 3.89
N SER A 291 16.43 4.24 4.80
CA SER A 291 15.67 4.82 5.91
C SER A 291 15.92 4.05 7.21
N ARG A 292 15.58 4.65 8.34
CA ARG A 292 15.68 3.97 9.63
C ARG A 292 14.47 3.07 9.85
N TRP A 293 14.73 1.82 10.26
CA TRP A 293 13.72 0.94 10.82
C TRP A 293 13.74 0.93 12.35
N LYS A 294 14.82 1.46 12.93
CA LYS A 294 15.06 1.51 14.38
C LYS A 294 15.33 2.94 14.82
N GLU A 295 14.63 3.41 15.82
CA GLU A 295 14.85 4.73 16.39
C GLU A 295 16.19 4.78 17.15
N THR A 296 16.90 5.89 16.99
CA THR A 296 18.21 6.08 17.64
C THR A 296 18.06 6.31 19.14
N SER A 297 16.99 6.97 19.57
CA SER A 297 16.74 7.37 20.97
C SER A 297 16.23 6.20 21.82
N SER A 298 15.23 5.48 21.35
CA SER A 298 14.55 4.43 22.11
C SER A 298 15.13 3.04 21.82
N GLY A 299 15.79 2.87 20.69
CA GLY A 299 16.21 1.56 20.20
C GLY A 299 15.07 0.66 19.76
N GLN A 300 13.83 1.17 19.70
CA GLN A 300 12.64 0.45 19.27
C GLN A 300 12.46 0.52 17.77
N HIS A 301 11.59 -0.33 17.23
CA HIS A 301 11.16 -0.26 15.85
C HIS A 301 10.42 1.06 15.60
N VAL A 302 10.63 1.67 14.43
CA VAL A 302 9.85 2.85 14.01
C VAL A 302 8.37 2.51 13.88
N ASP A 303 7.51 3.51 14.05
CA ASP A 303 6.07 3.34 13.97
C ASP A 303 5.63 2.93 12.55
N TYR A 304 4.63 2.07 12.52
CA TYR A 304 3.95 1.70 11.28
C TYR A 304 3.12 2.88 10.79
N ASP A 305 3.26 3.21 9.52
CA ASP A 305 2.41 4.19 8.82
C ASP A 305 2.19 3.74 7.36
N GLN A 306 1.16 4.29 6.74
CA GLN A 306 0.89 4.08 5.31
C GLN A 306 0.59 5.42 4.62
N ARG A 307 1.27 5.66 3.50
CA ARG A 307 1.07 6.82 2.63
C ARG A 307 0.89 6.34 1.20
N PRO A 308 -0.34 6.05 0.79
CA PRO A 308 -0.64 5.42 -0.49
C PRO A 308 -0.20 6.21 -1.73
N ASP A 309 0.02 7.53 -1.59
CA ASP A 309 0.50 8.41 -2.66
C ASP A 309 2.02 8.43 -2.82
N ILE A 310 2.76 7.73 -1.97
CA ILE A 310 4.23 7.72 -1.97
C ILE A 310 4.71 6.31 -2.32
N PHE A 311 5.32 6.17 -3.48
CA PHE A 311 6.08 4.98 -3.85
C PHE A 311 7.59 5.29 -3.81
N ARG A 312 8.38 4.36 -3.26
CA ARG A 312 9.85 4.42 -3.24
C ARG A 312 10.44 3.10 -3.71
N GLY A 313 11.57 3.19 -4.41
CA GLY A 313 12.28 2.04 -4.95
C GLY A 313 12.01 1.79 -6.43
N THR A 314 12.47 0.66 -6.92
CA THR A 314 12.34 0.23 -8.32
C THR A 314 11.13 -0.69 -8.46
N ILE A 315 10.11 -0.28 -9.24
CA ILE A 315 8.81 -0.99 -9.39
C ILE A 315 8.99 -2.50 -9.60
N ARG A 316 10.00 -2.90 -10.39
CA ARG A 316 10.27 -4.31 -10.69
C ARG A 316 10.56 -5.13 -9.44
N TYR A 317 11.37 -4.61 -8.51
CA TYR A 317 11.91 -5.36 -7.38
C TYR A 317 11.30 -4.98 -6.01
N ALA A 318 10.69 -3.79 -5.89
CA ALA A 318 10.12 -3.32 -4.63
C ALA A 318 9.15 -4.32 -3.98
N SER A 319 9.10 -4.38 -2.66
CA SER A 319 8.15 -5.20 -1.91
C SER A 319 6.70 -4.80 -2.17
N VAL A 320 5.75 -5.69 -1.88
CA VAL A 320 4.32 -5.36 -1.91
C VAL A 320 4.03 -4.20 -0.96
N HIS A 321 4.60 -4.20 0.22
CA HIS A 321 4.40 -3.13 1.21
C HIS A 321 4.92 -1.77 0.72
N ALA A 322 6.06 -1.74 0.02
CA ALA A 322 6.58 -0.52 -0.60
C ALA A 322 5.63 0.02 -1.68
N HIS A 323 5.01 -0.84 -2.49
CA HIS A 323 3.99 -0.43 -3.46
C HIS A 323 2.75 0.17 -2.80
N LEU A 324 2.36 -0.34 -1.64
CA LEU A 324 1.24 0.15 -0.84
C LEU A 324 1.58 1.43 -0.06
N GLY A 325 2.81 1.93 -0.17
CA GLY A 325 3.26 3.15 0.54
C GLY A 325 3.43 2.97 2.04
N ARG A 326 3.63 1.74 2.53
CA ARG A 326 3.86 1.43 3.93
C ARG A 326 5.26 1.82 4.38
N THR A 327 5.44 2.10 5.67
CA THR A 327 6.77 2.32 6.27
C THR A 327 7.66 1.12 5.99
N GLY A 328 8.87 1.38 5.44
CA GLY A 328 9.83 0.33 5.12
C GLY A 328 10.40 -0.34 6.36
N SER A 329 10.57 -1.65 6.31
CA SER A 329 11.19 -2.45 7.37
C SER A 329 12.14 -3.52 6.79
N ARG A 330 12.76 -4.31 7.65
CA ARG A 330 13.75 -5.33 7.24
C ARG A 330 13.20 -6.36 6.26
N ARG A 331 11.90 -6.73 6.39
CA ARG A 331 11.23 -7.66 5.48
C ARG A 331 11.20 -7.16 4.04
N ASP A 332 11.10 -5.84 3.85
CA ASP A 332 10.94 -5.25 2.51
C ASP A 332 12.21 -5.39 1.67
N ASP A 333 13.38 -5.20 2.29
CA ASP A 333 14.67 -5.46 1.64
C ASP A 333 14.85 -6.94 1.29
N LEU A 334 14.42 -7.84 2.18
CA LEU A 334 14.51 -9.29 1.95
C LEU A 334 13.54 -9.77 0.87
N GLU A 335 12.32 -9.21 0.80
CA GLU A 335 11.38 -9.49 -0.28
C GLU A 335 11.91 -8.98 -1.62
N SER A 336 12.49 -7.78 -1.66
CA SER A 336 13.14 -7.24 -2.85
C SER A 336 14.33 -8.08 -3.27
N LEU A 337 15.10 -8.63 -2.33
CA LEU A 337 16.17 -9.58 -2.61
C LEU A 337 15.62 -10.87 -3.22
N ALA A 338 14.52 -11.43 -2.70
CA ALA A 338 13.91 -12.62 -3.28
C ALA A 338 13.54 -12.41 -4.76
N TYR A 339 12.91 -11.29 -5.10
CA TYR A 339 12.62 -10.96 -6.49
C TYR A 339 13.88 -10.75 -7.34
N THR A 340 14.92 -10.19 -6.76
CA THR A 340 16.24 -10.03 -7.41
C THR A 340 16.85 -11.40 -7.75
N LEU A 341 16.89 -12.34 -6.79
CA LEU A 341 17.45 -13.68 -7.00
C LEU A 341 16.66 -14.46 -8.06
N ILE A 342 15.34 -14.43 -8.00
CA ILE A 342 14.47 -15.07 -9.00
C ILE A 342 14.70 -14.47 -10.39
N PHE A 343 14.89 -13.15 -10.48
CA PHE A 343 15.21 -12.49 -11.74
C PHE A 343 16.55 -12.96 -12.31
N LEU A 344 17.58 -13.05 -11.49
CA LEU A 344 18.92 -13.55 -11.93
C LEU A 344 18.87 -14.98 -12.45
N LEU A 345 18.02 -15.84 -11.87
CA LEU A 345 17.80 -17.22 -12.32
C LEU A 345 17.02 -17.32 -13.63
N ARG A 346 15.93 -16.53 -13.74
CA ARG A 346 14.91 -16.71 -14.79
C ARG A 346 15.01 -15.72 -15.93
N GLY A 347 15.78 -14.65 -15.77
CA GLY A 347 15.89 -13.55 -16.72
C GLY A 347 14.68 -12.63 -16.79
N ARG A 348 13.54 -12.98 -16.17
CA ARG A 348 12.33 -12.16 -16.16
C ARG A 348 11.45 -12.45 -14.95
N LEU A 349 10.66 -11.45 -14.57
CA LEU A 349 9.63 -11.55 -13.55
C LEU A 349 8.24 -11.46 -14.18
N PRO A 350 7.21 -12.11 -13.59
CA PRO A 350 5.87 -12.22 -14.19
C PRO A 350 5.15 -10.89 -14.44
N TRP A 351 5.60 -9.81 -13.85
CA TRP A 351 5.03 -8.46 -13.97
C TRP A 351 5.83 -7.52 -14.88
N GLN A 352 6.81 -8.03 -15.64
CA GLN A 352 7.47 -7.24 -16.66
C GLN A 352 6.56 -7.06 -17.88
N GLY A 353 6.59 -5.88 -18.49
CA GLY A 353 5.78 -5.54 -19.66
C GLY A 353 4.58 -4.62 -19.36
N TYR A 354 4.18 -4.42 -18.11
CA TYR A 354 3.18 -3.42 -17.79
C TYR A 354 3.69 -2.00 -18.06
N GLN A 355 2.84 -1.16 -18.67
CA GLN A 355 3.14 0.23 -19.05
C GLN A 355 2.00 1.16 -18.61
N GLY A 356 2.21 2.48 -18.74
CA GLY A 356 1.22 3.50 -18.40
C GLY A 356 1.27 3.97 -16.95
N GLU A 357 0.41 4.92 -16.62
CA GLU A 357 0.35 5.60 -15.30
C GLU A 357 0.05 4.62 -14.15
N ASN A 358 -0.77 3.61 -14.41
CA ASN A 358 -1.16 2.59 -13.41
C ASN A 358 -0.15 1.42 -13.31
N LYS A 359 1.05 1.53 -13.92
CA LYS A 359 2.05 0.46 -13.94
C LYS A 359 2.38 -0.06 -12.53
N SER A 360 2.62 0.84 -11.57
CA SER A 360 2.95 0.44 -10.20
C SER A 360 1.83 -0.36 -9.53
N PHE A 361 0.59 0.08 -9.72
CA PHE A 361 -0.60 -0.61 -9.23
C PHE A 361 -0.76 -2.02 -9.83
N LEU A 362 -0.65 -2.14 -11.16
CA LEU A 362 -0.77 -3.43 -11.85
C LEU A 362 0.34 -4.41 -11.45
N VAL A 363 1.56 -3.92 -11.26
CA VAL A 363 2.69 -4.71 -10.76
C VAL A 363 2.43 -5.19 -9.33
N CYS A 364 1.97 -4.32 -8.44
CA CYS A 364 1.60 -4.67 -7.06
C CYS A 364 0.51 -5.75 -7.04
N LYS A 365 -0.58 -5.53 -7.78
CA LYS A 365 -1.68 -6.51 -7.92
C LYS A 365 -1.15 -7.87 -8.41
N LYS A 366 -0.23 -7.87 -9.39
CA LYS A 366 0.37 -9.11 -9.90
C LYS A 366 1.24 -9.80 -8.87
N LYS A 367 2.05 -9.05 -8.08
CA LYS A 367 2.86 -9.60 -6.99
C LYS A 367 1.99 -10.30 -5.95
N MET A 368 0.89 -9.67 -5.52
CA MET A 368 -0.04 -10.25 -4.55
C MET A 368 -0.83 -11.45 -5.07
N SER A 369 -1.10 -11.51 -6.38
CA SER A 369 -1.93 -12.57 -6.97
C SER A 369 -1.17 -13.83 -7.38
N ILE A 370 0.17 -13.81 -7.34
CA ILE A 370 0.99 -14.95 -7.76
C ILE A 370 1.49 -15.72 -6.54
N SER A 371 1.21 -17.02 -6.48
CA SER A 371 1.73 -17.84 -5.40
C SER A 371 3.24 -18.07 -5.54
N PRO A 372 3.97 -18.32 -4.44
CA PRO A 372 5.38 -18.69 -4.46
C PRO A 372 5.65 -19.93 -5.32
N ASP A 373 4.73 -20.90 -5.37
CA ASP A 373 4.82 -22.06 -6.25
C ASP A 373 4.90 -21.70 -7.73
N LEU A 374 3.99 -20.84 -8.18
CA LEU A 374 3.98 -20.34 -9.56
C LEU A 374 5.18 -19.43 -9.85
N MET A 375 5.58 -18.63 -8.86
CA MET A 375 6.71 -17.72 -9.00
C MET A 375 8.03 -18.49 -9.14
N CYS A 376 8.21 -19.59 -8.42
CA CYS A 376 9.44 -20.37 -8.33
C CYS A 376 9.34 -21.71 -9.04
N CYS A 377 8.35 -21.97 -9.91
CA CYS A 377 8.10 -23.27 -10.52
C CYS A 377 9.30 -23.89 -11.29
N TYR A 378 10.26 -23.04 -11.70
CA TYR A 378 11.51 -23.47 -12.36
C TYR A 378 12.76 -23.12 -11.55
N CYS A 379 12.61 -22.79 -10.26
CA CYS A 379 13.72 -22.51 -9.36
C CYS A 379 13.96 -23.71 -8.44
N ALA A 380 15.18 -23.85 -7.94
CA ALA A 380 15.47 -24.84 -6.90
C ALA A 380 14.66 -24.51 -5.62
N PRO A 381 14.24 -25.54 -4.83
CA PRO A 381 13.37 -25.37 -3.67
C PRO A 381 13.78 -24.28 -2.66
N PRO A 382 15.07 -24.07 -2.34
CA PRO A 382 15.50 -23.00 -1.43
C PRO A 382 15.00 -21.60 -1.80
N PHE A 383 14.94 -21.25 -3.07
CA PHE A 383 14.46 -19.95 -3.53
C PHE A 383 12.97 -19.74 -3.27
N LYS A 384 12.17 -20.81 -3.41
CA LYS A 384 10.74 -20.78 -3.05
C LYS A 384 10.59 -20.58 -1.54
N LEU A 385 11.28 -21.36 -0.73
CA LEU A 385 11.19 -21.30 0.72
C LEU A 385 11.66 -19.94 1.26
N PHE A 386 12.70 -19.36 0.64
CA PHE A 386 13.15 -18.00 0.95
C PHE A 386 12.04 -16.98 0.66
N LEU A 387 11.43 -17.01 -0.54
CA LEU A 387 10.33 -16.12 -0.91
C LEU A 387 9.14 -16.27 0.06
N GLU A 388 8.70 -17.50 0.35
CA GLU A 388 7.60 -17.77 1.29
C GLU A 388 7.90 -17.20 2.69
N THR A 389 9.12 -17.40 3.17
CA THR A 389 9.50 -16.90 4.49
C THR A 389 9.45 -15.38 4.55
N VAL A 390 10.05 -14.68 3.58
CA VAL A 390 10.17 -13.22 3.64
C VAL A 390 8.86 -12.49 3.36
N THR A 391 7.98 -13.05 2.51
CA THR A 391 6.67 -12.46 2.23
C THR A 391 5.66 -12.62 3.37
N ASN A 392 5.88 -13.58 4.29
CA ASN A 392 5.04 -13.81 5.46
C ASN A 392 5.56 -13.13 6.74
N MET A 393 6.70 -12.43 6.68
CA MET A 393 7.24 -11.70 7.84
C MET A 393 6.34 -10.54 8.25
N LYS A 394 6.19 -10.33 9.56
CA LYS A 394 5.52 -9.15 10.12
C LYS A 394 6.41 -7.91 9.99
N PHE A 395 5.79 -6.73 10.14
CA PHE A 395 6.47 -5.43 10.01
C PHE A 395 7.67 -5.27 10.93
N ASP A 396 7.53 -5.66 12.20
CA ASP A 396 8.55 -5.51 13.25
C ASP A 396 9.31 -6.82 13.55
N GLU A 397 8.98 -7.90 12.84
CA GLU A 397 9.63 -9.20 13.04
C GLU A 397 11.13 -9.11 12.79
N GLU A 398 11.90 -9.73 13.68
CA GLU A 398 13.35 -9.87 13.51
C GLU A 398 13.64 -11.04 12.58
N PRO A 399 14.25 -10.79 11.39
CA PRO A 399 14.59 -11.86 10.48
C PRO A 399 15.64 -12.80 11.06
N ASN A 400 15.44 -14.09 10.92
CA ASN A 400 16.46 -15.10 11.29
C ASN A 400 17.46 -15.27 10.13
N TYR A 401 18.43 -14.34 10.03
CA TYR A 401 19.42 -14.34 8.95
C TYR A 401 20.22 -15.65 8.84
N PRO A 402 20.72 -16.27 9.94
CA PRO A 402 21.39 -17.57 9.86
C PRO A 402 20.50 -18.65 9.21
N LYS A 403 19.22 -18.71 9.56
CA LYS A 403 18.27 -19.65 8.96
C LYS A 403 18.03 -19.35 7.48
N LEU A 404 17.91 -18.06 7.11
CA LEU A 404 17.74 -17.68 5.71
C LEU A 404 18.97 -18.03 4.86
N ILE A 405 20.17 -17.87 5.41
CA ILE A 405 21.44 -18.26 4.77
C ILE A 405 21.51 -19.78 4.60
N SER A 406 21.19 -20.55 5.63
CA SER A 406 21.28 -22.02 5.60
C SER A 406 20.34 -22.68 4.58
N LEU A 407 19.31 -21.98 4.11
CA LEU A 407 18.46 -22.49 3.02
C LEU A 407 19.26 -22.79 1.75
N PHE A 408 20.35 -22.06 1.52
CA PHE A 408 21.14 -22.15 0.29
C PHE A 408 22.35 -23.07 0.39
N ASP A 409 22.65 -23.64 1.58
CA ASP A 409 23.88 -24.44 1.83
C ASP A 409 23.97 -25.63 0.90
N GLU A 410 22.86 -26.33 0.58
CA GLU A 410 22.83 -27.49 -0.30
C GLU A 410 23.11 -27.18 -1.78
N LEU A 411 22.89 -25.91 -2.19
CA LEU A 411 23.12 -25.44 -3.56
C LEU A 411 24.56 -24.98 -3.77
N ILE A 412 25.29 -24.71 -2.69
CA ILE A 412 26.66 -24.22 -2.74
C ILE A 412 27.58 -25.42 -2.54
N GLU A 413 28.35 -25.79 -3.60
CA GLU A 413 29.40 -26.79 -3.51
C GLU A 413 30.46 -26.43 -2.45
N PRO A 414 31.32 -27.36 -1.98
CA PRO A 414 31.99 -27.31 -0.68
C PRO A 414 32.52 -25.90 -0.26
N GLN A 415 32.46 -25.65 1.05
CA GLN A 415 32.58 -24.35 1.77
C GLN A 415 33.78 -23.43 1.40
N HIS A 416 34.78 -23.91 0.66
CA HIS A 416 35.93 -23.12 0.19
C HIS A 416 35.67 -22.33 -1.09
N LEU A 417 34.43 -22.36 -1.62
CA LEU A 417 33.99 -21.62 -2.80
C LEU A 417 33.28 -20.29 -2.50
N ARG A 418 33.12 -19.90 -1.24
CA ARG A 418 32.77 -18.54 -0.85
C ARG A 418 34.06 -17.70 -0.89
N PRO A 419 34.21 -16.73 -1.76
CA PRO A 419 33.34 -15.71 -2.35
C PRO A 419 32.83 -16.06 -3.74
N ILE A 420 31.97 -15.19 -4.31
CA ILE A 420 31.34 -15.35 -5.62
C ILE A 420 32.38 -15.60 -6.70
N ARG A 421 32.39 -16.82 -7.29
CA ARG A 421 33.32 -17.13 -8.40
C ARG A 421 32.69 -16.72 -9.72
N ILE A 422 33.31 -15.75 -10.38
CA ILE A 422 32.96 -15.31 -11.74
C ILE A 422 33.87 -15.98 -12.79
N ASP A 423 34.64 -16.98 -12.43
CA ASP A 423 35.64 -17.62 -13.31
C ASP A 423 35.05 -18.07 -14.66
N GLY A 424 33.71 -18.24 -14.75
CA GLY A 424 33.00 -18.50 -16.00
C GLY A 424 32.51 -17.26 -16.76
N ALA A 425 32.42 -16.10 -16.10
CA ALA A 425 31.84 -14.87 -16.69
C ALA A 425 32.83 -14.15 -17.61
N LEU A 426 34.13 -14.32 -17.41
CA LEU A 426 35.17 -13.68 -18.21
C LEU A 426 35.53 -14.46 -19.49
N LYS A 427 34.98 -15.66 -19.71
CA LYS A 427 35.12 -16.41 -20.99
C LYS A 427 33.87 -16.26 -21.86
N ALA A 428 33.41 -15.05 -22.07
CA ALA A 428 32.35 -14.73 -23.03
C ALA A 428 32.93 -14.77 -24.45
N GLY A 429 32.63 -15.80 -25.20
CA GLY A 429 33.02 -15.94 -26.61
C GLY A 429 32.39 -17.13 -27.34
N GLN A 430 31.69 -18.02 -26.67
CA GLN A 430 31.01 -19.13 -27.35
C GLN A 430 29.51 -18.87 -27.46
N LYS A 431 29.08 -18.45 -28.65
CA LYS A 431 27.68 -18.50 -29.07
C LYS A 431 27.23 -19.96 -29.06
N ARG A 432 26.43 -20.36 -28.07
CA ARG A 432 25.65 -21.60 -28.15
C ARG A 432 24.49 -21.37 -29.11
N GLY A 433 24.43 -22.22 -30.15
CA GLY A 433 23.36 -22.23 -31.11
C GLY A 433 22.00 -22.40 -30.44
N ARG A 434 21.05 -21.62 -30.91
CA ARG A 434 19.64 -21.65 -30.57
C ARG A 434 19.08 -22.98 -31.06
N GLY A 435 18.92 -23.96 -30.19
CA GLY A 435 18.12 -25.15 -30.47
C GLY A 435 16.65 -24.72 -30.45
N SER A 436 16.02 -24.78 -31.61
CA SER A 436 14.57 -24.68 -31.74
C SER A 436 13.95 -25.92 -31.11
N HIS A 437 13.29 -25.80 -29.98
CA HIS A 437 12.29 -26.75 -29.54
C HIS A 437 10.92 -26.13 -29.85
N ASP A 438 10.31 -26.68 -30.89
CA ASP A 438 8.88 -26.59 -31.11
C ASP A 438 8.19 -27.37 -29.97
N GLU A 439 7.63 -26.64 -29.01
CA GLU A 439 6.74 -27.25 -28.03
C GLU A 439 5.29 -27.04 -28.51
N ASP A 440 4.66 -28.16 -28.80
CA ASP A 440 3.22 -28.31 -29.01
C ASP A 440 2.42 -27.53 -27.94
N GLU A 441 1.77 -26.47 -28.33
CA GLU A 441 0.79 -25.76 -27.52
C GLU A 441 -0.46 -26.63 -27.35
N GLN A 442 -0.48 -27.46 -26.31
CA GLN A 442 -1.75 -27.93 -25.78
C GLN A 442 -2.50 -26.73 -25.15
N PRO A 443 -3.80 -26.56 -25.40
CA PRO A 443 -4.57 -25.45 -24.87
C PRO A 443 -4.59 -25.53 -23.35
N ARG A 444 -3.81 -24.68 -22.70
CA ARG A 444 -3.83 -24.50 -21.24
C ARG A 444 -5.25 -24.11 -20.84
N LYS A 445 -5.93 -24.99 -20.10
CA LYS A 445 -7.18 -24.66 -19.39
C LYS A 445 -6.94 -23.35 -18.66
N LYS A 446 -7.61 -22.28 -19.11
CA LYS A 446 -7.72 -21.04 -18.37
C LYS A 446 -8.31 -21.41 -17.02
N VAL A 447 -7.50 -21.38 -15.98
CA VAL A 447 -8.00 -21.36 -14.61
C VAL A 447 -8.84 -20.09 -14.55
N ARG A 448 -10.17 -20.24 -14.58
CA ARG A 448 -11.08 -19.17 -14.24
C ARG A 448 -10.77 -18.86 -12.78
N LEU A 449 -10.02 -17.80 -12.52
CA LEU A 449 -10.17 -17.09 -11.26
C LEU A 449 -11.65 -16.76 -11.19
N GLY A 450 -12.36 -17.42 -10.28
CA GLY A 450 -13.76 -17.10 -10.01
C GLY A 450 -13.85 -15.61 -9.78
N SER A 451 -14.91 -14.97 -10.29
CA SER A 451 -15.22 -13.59 -9.91
C SER A 451 -15.13 -13.52 -8.39
N PRO A 452 -14.42 -12.53 -7.81
CA PRO A 452 -14.37 -12.41 -6.36
C PRO A 452 -15.81 -12.41 -5.87
N ALA A 453 -16.12 -13.34 -4.96
CA ALA A 453 -17.43 -13.41 -4.35
C ALA A 453 -17.68 -12.05 -3.67
N ASN A 454 -18.89 -11.49 -3.84
CA ASN A 454 -19.27 -10.28 -3.14
C ASN A 454 -19.05 -10.51 -1.63
N GLN A 455 -18.08 -9.82 -1.06
CA GLN A 455 -17.76 -9.96 0.35
C GLN A 455 -18.34 -8.77 1.12
N TRP A 456 -18.96 -9.06 2.25
CA TRP A 456 -19.38 -8.07 3.23
C TRP A 456 -18.36 -8.01 4.34
N ILE A 457 -17.95 -6.82 4.73
CA ILE A 457 -17.28 -6.59 6.01
C ILE A 457 -18.28 -5.96 6.94
N SER A 458 -18.43 -6.56 8.10
CA SER A 458 -19.24 -6.00 9.19
C SER A 458 -18.28 -5.47 10.27
N VAL A 459 -18.44 -4.20 10.62
CA VAL A 459 -17.72 -3.56 11.72
C VAL A 459 -18.67 -3.42 12.89
N TYR A 460 -18.29 -4.00 14.02
CA TYR A 460 -19.06 -3.98 15.25
C TYR A 460 -18.38 -3.08 16.28
N ASN A 461 -19.10 -2.10 16.80
CA ASN A 461 -18.63 -1.26 17.89
C ASN A 461 -19.28 -1.69 19.20
N ALA A 462 -18.64 -1.39 20.33
CA ALA A 462 -19.17 -1.64 21.67
C ALA A 462 -20.61 -1.19 21.81
N LYS A 463 -21.45 -2.00 22.47
CA LYS A 463 -22.88 -1.76 22.64
C LYS A 463 -23.15 -0.48 23.40
N ARG A 464 -24.02 0.34 22.82
CA ARG A 464 -24.64 1.48 23.50
C ARG A 464 -26.11 1.19 23.77
N PRO A 465 -26.70 1.71 24.85
CA PRO A 465 -28.11 1.53 25.12
C PRO A 465 -28.94 2.38 24.13
N MET A 466 -29.20 1.83 22.95
CA MET A 466 -30.00 2.47 21.91
C MET A 466 -30.78 1.43 21.11
N LYS A 467 -31.94 1.82 20.57
CA LYS A 467 -32.69 0.99 19.63
C LYS A 467 -32.00 1.09 18.25
N GLN A 468 -31.69 -0.05 17.65
CA GLN A 468 -31.12 -0.17 16.32
C GLN A 468 -31.91 -1.18 15.50
N ARG A 469 -32.09 -0.89 14.21
CA ARG A 469 -32.65 -1.80 13.22
C ARG A 469 -31.72 -1.87 12.03
N TYR A 470 -31.56 -3.02 11.44
CA TYR A 470 -30.80 -3.21 10.22
C TYR A 470 -31.62 -3.98 9.18
N HIS A 471 -31.35 -3.70 7.91
CA HIS A 471 -31.87 -4.40 6.76
C HIS A 471 -30.73 -4.64 5.79
N TYR A 472 -30.70 -5.79 5.17
CA TYR A 472 -29.73 -6.14 4.13
C TYR A 472 -30.42 -6.88 2.97
N ASN A 473 -29.76 -6.95 1.83
CA ASN A 473 -30.34 -7.49 0.60
C ASN A 473 -31.68 -6.82 0.19
N VAL A 474 -31.81 -5.54 0.45
CA VAL A 474 -33.01 -4.77 0.13
C VAL A 474 -32.99 -4.40 -1.35
N ALA A 475 -33.98 -4.85 -2.12
CA ALA A 475 -34.17 -4.39 -3.49
C ALA A 475 -34.61 -2.92 -3.52
N GLU A 476 -34.23 -2.19 -4.57
CA GLU A 476 -34.53 -0.78 -4.76
C GLU A 476 -36.03 -0.44 -4.52
N ALA A 477 -36.93 -1.21 -5.10
CA ALA A 477 -38.38 -1.02 -4.97
C ALA A 477 -38.93 -1.11 -3.54
N ARG A 478 -38.18 -1.75 -2.62
CA ARG A 478 -38.59 -1.91 -1.21
C ARG A 478 -37.88 -0.94 -0.28
N LEU A 479 -36.90 -0.20 -0.77
CA LEU A 479 -36.05 0.64 0.06
C LEU A 479 -36.88 1.69 0.82
N HIS A 480 -37.77 2.40 0.12
CA HIS A 480 -38.64 3.41 0.68
C HIS A 480 -39.48 2.88 1.84
N GLN A 481 -40.12 1.73 1.65
CA GLN A 481 -40.95 1.08 2.68
C GLN A 481 -40.18 0.78 3.97
N HIS A 482 -38.93 0.32 3.86
CA HIS A 482 -38.10 0.05 5.03
C HIS A 482 -37.69 1.32 5.77
N ILE A 483 -37.41 2.41 5.02
CA ILE A 483 -37.04 3.70 5.59
C ILE A 483 -38.24 4.30 6.32
N GLU A 484 -39.42 4.34 5.69
CA GLU A 484 -40.65 4.86 6.30
C GLU A 484 -40.98 4.15 7.60
N LYS A 485 -41.01 2.80 7.57
CA LYS A 485 -41.26 2.02 8.77
C LYS A 485 -40.22 2.25 9.88
N GLY A 486 -38.96 2.55 9.53
CA GLY A 486 -37.94 2.94 10.50
C GLY A 486 -38.22 4.31 11.10
N ASN A 487 -38.60 5.28 10.26
CA ASN A 487 -38.92 6.65 10.67
C ASN A 487 -40.16 6.69 11.60
N GLU A 488 -41.20 5.89 11.31
CA GLU A 488 -42.36 5.72 12.17
C GLU A 488 -41.98 5.21 13.58
N ASP A 489 -40.95 4.35 13.65
CA ASP A 489 -40.41 3.84 14.90
C ASP A 489 -39.43 4.80 15.62
N GLY A 490 -39.26 6.03 15.10
CA GLY A 490 -38.33 7.06 15.61
C GLY A 490 -36.86 6.78 15.34
N LEU A 491 -36.56 6.03 14.28
CA LEU A 491 -35.20 5.70 13.87
C LEU A 491 -34.81 6.53 12.65
N PHE A 492 -33.55 6.96 12.58
CA PHE A 492 -32.95 7.59 11.41
C PHE A 492 -31.85 6.73 10.82
N ILE A 493 -31.65 6.82 9.52
CA ILE A 493 -30.56 6.11 8.84
C ILE A 493 -29.23 6.64 9.36
N SER A 494 -28.40 5.78 9.90
CA SER A 494 -27.05 6.07 10.41
C SER A 494 -25.96 5.56 9.47
N SER A 495 -26.22 4.49 8.71
CA SER A 495 -25.28 3.92 7.75
C SER A 495 -26.02 3.26 6.58
N VAL A 496 -25.41 3.32 5.40
CA VAL A 496 -25.89 2.65 4.20
C VAL A 496 -24.75 1.96 3.48
N ALA A 497 -25.04 0.87 2.81
CA ALA A 497 -24.10 0.18 1.94
C ALA A 497 -24.83 -0.50 0.78
N SER A 498 -24.11 -0.91 -0.26
CA SER A 498 -24.71 -1.68 -1.34
C SER A 498 -23.82 -2.86 -1.76
N ALA A 499 -24.43 -3.91 -2.29
CA ALA A 499 -23.75 -5.04 -2.89
C ALA A 499 -24.59 -5.58 -4.07
N ALA A 500 -24.00 -5.73 -5.26
CA ALA A 500 -24.67 -6.28 -6.43
C ALA A 500 -26.05 -5.63 -6.67
N ASN A 501 -26.14 -4.31 -6.55
CA ASN A 501 -27.37 -3.51 -6.66
C ASN A 501 -28.45 -3.81 -5.60
N LEU A 502 -28.07 -4.45 -4.49
CA LEU A 502 -28.89 -4.58 -3.31
C LEU A 502 -28.39 -3.65 -2.22
N TRP A 503 -29.28 -3.13 -1.39
CA TRP A 503 -29.00 -2.13 -0.39
C TRP A 503 -28.97 -2.73 1.02
N ALA A 504 -28.17 -2.15 1.89
CA ALA A 504 -28.19 -2.41 3.31
C ALA A 504 -28.36 -1.08 4.06
N LEU A 505 -29.17 -1.08 5.10
CA LEU A 505 -29.50 0.07 5.93
C LEU A 505 -29.26 -0.29 7.38
N ILE A 506 -28.66 0.64 8.12
CA ILE A 506 -28.69 0.65 9.59
C ILE A 506 -29.42 1.91 10.03
N MET A 507 -30.41 1.77 10.90
CA MET A 507 -31.20 2.85 11.42
C MET A 507 -31.15 2.83 12.95
N ASP A 508 -30.88 3.98 13.53
CA ASP A 508 -30.65 4.16 14.97
C ASP A 508 -31.56 5.20 15.59
N ALA A 509 -31.96 4.95 16.83
CA ALA A 509 -32.52 5.97 17.72
C ALA A 509 -31.38 6.78 18.37
N GLY A 510 -31.67 8.04 18.71
CA GLY A 510 -30.70 8.85 19.46
C GLY A 510 -29.48 9.31 18.67
N THR A 511 -29.55 9.36 17.34
CA THR A 511 -28.51 9.88 16.45
C THR A 511 -28.23 11.37 16.63
N GLY A 512 -29.17 12.11 17.24
CA GLY A 512 -29.16 13.57 17.29
C GLY A 512 -29.75 14.24 16.03
N PHE A 513 -30.11 13.47 15.01
CA PHE A 513 -30.76 13.98 13.82
C PHE A 513 -32.18 14.46 14.13
N THR A 514 -32.56 15.60 13.56
CA THR A 514 -33.88 16.22 13.76
C THR A 514 -34.77 16.03 12.53
N SER A 515 -34.18 15.85 11.36
CA SER A 515 -34.85 15.57 10.09
C SER A 515 -33.87 14.90 9.14
N GLN A 516 -34.36 14.08 8.24
CA GLN A 516 -33.55 13.37 7.28
C GLN A 516 -34.26 13.32 5.92
N VAL A 517 -33.50 13.52 4.87
CA VAL A 517 -33.90 13.33 3.48
C VAL A 517 -32.93 12.37 2.79
N TYR A 518 -33.41 11.68 1.77
CA TYR A 518 -32.56 10.80 0.98
C TYR A 518 -32.96 10.81 -0.48
N GLU A 519 -32.01 10.52 -1.34
CA GLU A 519 -32.22 10.35 -2.76
C GLU A 519 -31.56 9.07 -3.23
N LEU A 520 -32.33 8.28 -3.95
CA LEU A 520 -31.83 7.15 -4.73
C LEU A 520 -31.78 7.57 -6.20
N SER A 521 -30.58 7.87 -6.68
CA SER A 521 -30.34 8.43 -8.01
C SER A 521 -29.61 7.42 -8.90
N PRO A 522 -29.94 7.34 -10.20
CA PRO A 522 -29.15 6.62 -11.18
C PRO A 522 -27.79 7.30 -11.44
N ILE A 523 -27.62 8.55 -10.98
CA ILE A 523 -26.38 9.32 -11.10
C ILE A 523 -25.59 9.20 -9.79
N PHE A 524 -24.30 8.83 -9.92
CA PHE A 524 -23.44 8.71 -8.75
C PHE A 524 -23.20 10.06 -8.07
N LEU A 525 -23.69 10.19 -6.82
CA LEU A 525 -23.67 11.40 -6.01
C LEU A 525 -24.23 12.62 -6.76
N HIS A 526 -25.54 12.60 -6.99
CA HIS A 526 -26.26 13.62 -7.76
C HIS A 526 -26.04 15.03 -7.22
N LYS A 527 -25.18 15.77 -7.92
CA LYS A 527 -24.64 17.06 -7.47
C LYS A 527 -25.72 18.09 -7.17
N ASP A 528 -26.67 18.27 -8.10
CA ASP A 528 -27.63 19.37 -8.01
C ASP A 528 -28.58 19.18 -6.82
N TRP A 529 -29.04 17.94 -6.59
CA TRP A 529 -29.83 17.62 -5.41
C TRP A 529 -29.04 17.82 -4.10
N ILE A 530 -27.78 17.39 -4.06
CA ILE A 530 -26.91 17.60 -2.87
C ILE A 530 -26.76 19.09 -2.57
N MET A 531 -26.56 19.93 -3.60
CA MET A 531 -26.43 21.38 -3.45
C MET A 531 -27.72 22.01 -2.91
N GLU A 532 -28.86 21.63 -3.45
CA GLU A 532 -30.16 22.07 -2.97
C GLU A 532 -30.37 21.73 -1.49
N GLN A 533 -30.03 20.51 -1.09
CA GLN A 533 -30.20 20.08 0.29
C GLN A 533 -29.20 20.80 1.23
N TRP A 534 -27.99 21.15 0.78
CA TRP A 534 -27.07 21.98 1.55
C TRP A 534 -27.62 23.37 1.80
N GLU A 535 -28.26 24.00 0.82
CA GLU A 535 -28.94 25.27 0.99
C GLU A 535 -30.07 25.20 2.03
N ASN A 536 -30.72 24.05 2.12
CA ASN A 536 -31.72 23.72 3.13
C ASN A 536 -31.14 23.31 4.49
N ASN A 537 -29.81 23.45 4.70
CA ASN A 537 -29.06 23.07 5.92
C ASN A 537 -29.11 21.56 6.27
N TYR A 538 -29.28 20.72 5.28
CA TYR A 538 -28.99 19.28 5.44
C TYR A 538 -27.52 19.02 5.13
N TYR A 539 -26.91 18.08 5.81
CA TYR A 539 -25.55 17.62 5.56
C TYR A 539 -25.55 16.13 5.24
N ILE A 540 -24.69 15.70 4.31
CA ILE A 540 -24.54 14.29 3.98
C ILE A 540 -24.13 13.53 5.24
N SER A 541 -24.95 12.58 5.65
CA SER A 541 -24.73 11.73 6.83
C SER A 541 -24.33 10.30 6.45
N ALA A 542 -24.75 9.80 5.29
CA ALA A 542 -24.35 8.50 4.76
C ALA A 542 -24.47 8.47 3.23
N ILE A 543 -23.60 7.71 2.58
CA ILE A 543 -23.64 7.46 1.13
C ILE A 543 -23.38 5.98 0.82
N ALA A 544 -24.04 5.47 -0.21
CA ALA A 544 -23.73 4.18 -0.82
C ALA A 544 -23.86 4.26 -2.33
N GLY A 545 -22.95 3.59 -3.06
CA GLY A 545 -22.98 3.52 -4.51
C GLY A 545 -23.08 2.07 -4.98
N ALA A 546 -23.85 1.83 -6.02
CA ALA A 546 -24.04 0.51 -6.61
C ALA A 546 -23.18 0.31 -7.86
N THR A 547 -22.97 -0.94 -8.25
CA THR A 547 -22.12 -1.29 -9.40
C THR A 547 -22.66 -0.79 -10.75
N ASN A 548 -23.96 -0.56 -10.84
CA ASN A 548 -24.62 0.04 -12.01
C ASN A 548 -24.44 1.56 -12.13
N GLY A 549 -23.73 2.20 -11.18
CA GLY A 549 -23.52 3.64 -11.15
C GLY A 549 -24.56 4.43 -10.35
N SER A 550 -25.64 3.80 -9.85
CA SER A 550 -26.62 4.46 -8.98
C SER A 550 -26.04 4.72 -7.58
N SER A 551 -26.62 5.67 -6.86
CA SER A 551 -26.23 5.98 -5.48
C SER A 551 -27.42 6.33 -4.60
N LEU A 552 -27.31 5.94 -3.34
CA LEU A 552 -28.17 6.38 -2.25
C LEU A 552 -27.41 7.42 -1.44
N VAL A 553 -27.91 8.64 -1.42
CA VAL A 553 -27.38 9.74 -0.61
C VAL A 553 -28.38 10.05 0.49
N VAL A 554 -27.91 10.07 1.73
CA VAL A 554 -28.72 10.40 2.91
C VAL A 554 -28.17 11.67 3.53
N MET A 555 -29.05 12.67 3.73
CA MET A 555 -28.68 13.96 4.30
C MET A 555 -29.55 14.28 5.51
N SER A 556 -28.93 14.78 6.57
CA SER A 556 -29.58 14.95 7.87
C SER A 556 -29.38 16.36 8.44
N LYS A 557 -30.42 16.88 9.13
CA LYS A 557 -30.32 18.03 10.04
C LYS A 557 -29.99 17.53 11.44
N GLY A 558 -29.43 18.43 12.27
CA GLY A 558 -29.04 18.08 13.65
C GLY A 558 -27.64 17.44 13.71
N THR A 559 -26.94 17.36 12.60
CA THR A 559 -25.53 16.94 12.59
C THR A 559 -24.65 18.01 13.23
N PRO A 560 -23.50 17.66 13.80
CA PRO A 560 -22.53 18.64 14.32
C PRO A 560 -21.75 19.36 13.21
N TYR A 561 -21.92 18.97 11.96
CA TYR A 561 -21.14 19.47 10.82
C TYR A 561 -21.37 20.95 10.57
N THR A 562 -20.30 21.65 10.20
CA THR A 562 -20.35 23.10 9.89
C THR A 562 -20.09 23.39 8.42
N GLN A 563 -19.33 22.52 7.76
CA GLN A 563 -19.03 22.58 6.34
C GLN A 563 -18.78 21.18 5.82
N GLN A 564 -19.15 20.93 4.57
CA GLN A 564 -18.84 19.68 3.88
C GLN A 564 -18.19 19.94 2.53
N SER A 565 -17.43 18.95 2.09
CA SER A 565 -16.84 18.86 0.76
C SER A 565 -16.87 17.40 0.35
N TYR A 566 -17.11 17.10 -0.92
CA TYR A 566 -17.00 15.75 -1.44
C TYR A 566 -16.19 15.71 -2.73
N LYS A 567 -15.65 14.55 -3.04
CA LYS A 567 -14.95 14.29 -4.29
C LYS A 567 -15.38 12.95 -4.88
N VAL A 568 -15.55 12.94 -6.21
CA VAL A 568 -15.66 11.73 -7.03
C VAL A 568 -14.37 11.57 -7.81
N SER A 569 -13.82 10.35 -7.89
CA SER A 569 -12.53 10.10 -8.52
C SER A 569 -12.45 8.66 -9.05
N GLU A 570 -11.75 8.43 -10.17
CA GLU A 570 -11.49 7.07 -10.70
C GLU A 570 -10.45 6.30 -9.87
N SER A 571 -9.57 6.99 -9.15
CA SER A 571 -8.63 6.41 -8.19
C SER A 571 -8.90 6.94 -6.79
N PHE A 572 -8.43 6.20 -5.76
CA PHE A 572 -8.59 6.63 -4.38
C PHE A 572 -7.96 8.01 -4.16
N PRO A 573 -8.71 9.06 -3.74
CA PRO A 573 -8.27 10.45 -3.78
C PRO A 573 -7.43 10.86 -2.57
N PHE A 574 -6.38 10.12 -2.23
CA PHE A 574 -5.60 10.34 -1.00
C PHE A 574 -4.95 11.73 -0.94
N LYS A 575 -4.44 12.25 -2.06
CA LYS A 575 -3.85 13.61 -2.11
C LYS A 575 -4.85 14.69 -1.72
N TRP A 576 -6.10 14.56 -2.22
CA TRP A 576 -7.18 15.48 -1.87
C TRP A 576 -7.61 15.33 -0.40
N ILE A 577 -7.73 14.09 0.10
CA ILE A 577 -8.03 13.81 1.51
C ILE A 577 -6.97 14.46 2.41
N ASN A 578 -5.68 14.26 2.10
CA ASN A 578 -4.57 14.84 2.87
C ASN A 578 -4.58 16.38 2.85
N LYS A 579 -4.92 17.01 1.70
CA LYS A 579 -5.13 18.46 1.62
C LYS A 579 -6.27 18.89 2.54
N LYS A 580 -7.41 18.22 2.50
CA LYS A 580 -8.59 18.53 3.29
C LYS A 580 -8.40 18.30 4.80
N TRP A 581 -7.61 17.31 5.19
CA TRP A 581 -7.22 17.14 6.60
C TRP A 581 -6.49 18.37 7.15
N LYS A 582 -5.56 18.95 6.37
CA LYS A 582 -4.85 20.19 6.73
C LYS A 582 -5.78 21.39 6.83
N GLU A 583 -6.91 21.38 6.14
CA GLU A 583 -7.97 22.39 6.20
C GLU A 583 -8.95 22.14 7.36
N GLY A 584 -8.76 21.09 8.17
CA GLY A 584 -9.60 20.73 9.32
C GLY A 584 -10.86 19.94 8.98
N PHE A 585 -10.95 19.36 7.77
CA PHE A 585 -11.99 18.39 7.42
C PHE A 585 -11.56 16.99 7.77
N HIS A 586 -12.53 16.11 8.06
CA HIS A 586 -12.32 14.68 8.25
C HIS A 586 -13.31 13.89 7.40
N VAL A 587 -12.90 12.71 6.93
CA VAL A 587 -13.78 11.81 6.18
C VAL A 587 -14.92 11.36 7.10
N THR A 588 -16.14 11.57 6.66
CA THR A 588 -17.36 11.22 7.40
C THR A 588 -18.19 10.15 6.71
N SER A 589 -18.03 9.99 5.40
CA SER A 589 -18.64 8.89 4.66
C SER A 589 -17.86 8.63 3.37
N MET A 590 -17.84 7.37 2.93
CA MET A 590 -17.12 6.96 1.75
C MET A 590 -17.85 5.79 1.08
N THR A 591 -17.83 5.76 -0.26
CA THR A 591 -18.42 4.66 -1.04
C THR A 591 -17.75 4.53 -2.40
N THR A 592 -18.11 3.48 -3.13
CA THR A 592 -17.71 3.30 -4.53
C THR A 592 -18.91 2.99 -5.41
N ALA A 593 -18.85 3.37 -6.69
CA ALA A 593 -19.78 2.95 -7.72
C ALA A 593 -18.98 2.41 -8.91
N GLY A 594 -18.94 1.10 -9.06
CA GLY A 594 -18.02 0.45 -9.98
C GLY A 594 -16.55 0.69 -9.59
N THR A 595 -15.79 1.37 -10.46
CA THR A 595 -14.39 1.75 -10.20
C THR A 595 -14.23 3.12 -9.55
N ARG A 596 -15.30 3.93 -9.51
CA ARG A 596 -15.26 5.31 -9.01
C ARG A 596 -15.41 5.37 -7.49
N TRP A 597 -14.62 6.21 -6.87
CA TRP A 597 -14.66 6.54 -5.45
C TRP A 597 -15.47 7.78 -5.18
N GLY A 598 -16.31 7.76 -4.15
CA GLY A 598 -17.00 8.92 -3.59
C GLY A 598 -16.60 9.10 -2.14
N VAL A 599 -16.02 10.25 -1.80
CA VAL A 599 -15.55 10.55 -0.44
C VAL A 599 -16.15 11.86 0.02
N VAL A 600 -16.79 11.84 1.19
CA VAL A 600 -17.37 13.03 1.85
C VAL A 600 -16.54 13.38 3.06
N MET A 601 -16.18 14.65 3.19
CA MET A 601 -15.43 15.18 4.32
C MET A 601 -16.14 16.34 4.96
N SER A 602 -16.17 16.36 6.30
CA SER A 602 -16.90 17.35 7.08
C SER A 602 -16.00 18.02 8.11
N ARG A 603 -16.19 19.34 8.32
CA ARG A 603 -15.67 20.05 9.49
C ARG A 603 -16.53 19.78 10.71
N ASN A 604 -15.93 19.83 11.89
CA ASN A 604 -16.58 19.52 13.16
C ASN A 604 -17.17 18.11 13.21
N SER A 605 -16.46 17.15 12.61
CA SER A 605 -16.86 15.73 12.49
C SER A 605 -16.87 14.96 13.82
N GLY A 606 -16.27 15.51 14.88
CA GLY A 606 -16.10 14.82 16.15
C GLY A 606 -14.81 14.00 16.25
N TYR A 607 -13.97 13.99 15.20
CA TYR A 607 -12.67 13.33 15.17
C TYR A 607 -11.53 14.31 15.38
N SER A 608 -10.47 13.85 16.06
CA SER A 608 -9.21 14.60 16.23
C SER A 608 -8.19 14.25 15.16
N GLU A 609 -8.11 12.98 14.82
CA GLU A 609 -7.14 12.44 13.87
C GLU A 609 -7.78 11.35 13.01
N GLN A 610 -7.27 11.20 11.80
CA GLN A 610 -7.65 10.12 10.89
C GLN A 610 -6.44 9.58 10.14
N VAL A 611 -6.51 8.30 9.81
CA VAL A 611 -5.57 7.58 8.95
C VAL A 611 -6.33 6.74 7.93
N VAL A 612 -5.64 6.38 6.85
CA VAL A 612 -6.15 5.49 5.81
C VAL A 612 -5.32 4.21 5.83
N GLU A 613 -5.99 3.06 5.75
CA GLU A 613 -5.39 1.80 5.32
C GLU A 613 -5.99 1.42 3.97
N LEU A 614 -5.13 1.33 2.95
CA LEU A 614 -5.50 1.01 1.58
C LEU A 614 -4.81 -0.27 1.16
N ASP A 615 -5.59 -1.27 0.74
CA ASP A 615 -5.08 -2.58 0.34
C ASP A 615 -5.96 -3.18 -0.77
N PHE A 616 -5.56 -4.32 -1.32
CA PHE A 616 -6.38 -5.12 -2.25
C PHE A 616 -7.37 -6.01 -1.49
N LEU A 617 -7.05 -6.33 -0.24
CA LEU A 617 -7.85 -7.14 0.67
C LEU A 617 -7.96 -6.43 2.02
N TYR A 618 -8.44 -7.14 3.04
CA TYR A 618 -8.47 -6.62 4.41
C TYR A 618 -7.05 -6.49 4.98
N PRO A 619 -6.58 -5.28 5.33
CA PRO A 619 -5.24 -5.05 5.84
C PRO A 619 -5.12 -5.37 7.32
N SER A 620 -5.21 -6.65 7.69
CA SER A 620 -5.29 -7.11 9.08
C SER A 620 -4.18 -6.54 9.96
N GLU A 621 -2.92 -6.59 9.52
CA GLU A 621 -1.80 -6.04 10.29
C GLU A 621 -1.95 -4.53 10.53
N GLY A 622 -2.30 -3.76 9.50
CA GLY A 622 -2.50 -2.32 9.59
C GLY A 622 -3.64 -1.98 10.55
N ILE A 623 -4.79 -2.64 10.41
CA ILE A 623 -5.97 -2.42 11.28
C ILE A 623 -5.64 -2.69 12.75
N HIS A 624 -4.98 -3.82 13.07
CA HIS A 624 -4.62 -4.15 14.45
C HIS A 624 -3.66 -3.13 15.05
N ARG A 625 -2.63 -2.71 14.32
CA ARG A 625 -1.71 -1.67 14.78
C ARG A 625 -2.39 -0.32 15.00
N ARG A 626 -3.37 0.03 14.16
CA ARG A 626 -4.16 1.26 14.36
C ARG A 626 -5.07 1.13 15.58
N TRP A 627 -5.67 -0.03 15.83
CA TRP A 627 -6.47 -0.27 17.05
C TRP A 627 -5.64 -0.13 18.33
N GLU A 628 -4.41 -0.65 18.35
CA GLU A 628 -3.46 -0.50 19.47
C GLU A 628 -3.17 0.98 19.77
N ASN A 629 -3.13 1.82 18.73
CA ASN A 629 -2.92 3.26 18.83
C ASN A 629 -4.21 4.07 19.05
N GLY A 630 -5.32 3.42 19.38
CA GLY A 630 -6.59 4.07 19.71
C GLY A 630 -7.46 4.48 18.53
N TYR A 631 -7.04 4.21 17.28
CA TYR A 631 -7.87 4.45 16.11
C TYR A 631 -8.99 3.40 16.02
N ARG A 632 -10.11 3.79 15.42
CA ARG A 632 -11.24 2.87 15.16
C ARG A 632 -11.72 3.07 13.72
N ILE A 633 -12.13 2.00 13.04
CA ILE A 633 -12.70 2.07 11.69
C ILE A 633 -13.98 2.89 11.77
N THR A 634 -14.07 3.93 10.94
CA THR A 634 -15.23 4.85 10.88
C THR A 634 -15.87 4.92 9.51
N SER A 635 -15.16 4.52 8.46
CA SER A 635 -15.74 4.39 7.12
C SER A 635 -14.93 3.41 6.29
N THR A 636 -15.58 2.65 5.44
CA THR A 636 -14.92 1.74 4.50
C THR A 636 -15.61 1.76 3.15
N ALA A 637 -14.85 1.53 2.09
CA ALA A 637 -15.39 1.31 0.75
C ALA A 637 -14.41 0.47 -0.06
N ALA A 638 -14.92 -0.19 -1.11
CA ALA A 638 -14.08 -0.99 -1.99
C ALA A 638 -14.56 -0.98 -3.43
N THR A 639 -13.61 -1.00 -4.35
CA THR A 639 -13.81 -1.37 -5.75
C THR A 639 -13.55 -2.87 -5.92
N GLY A 640 -13.69 -3.39 -7.13
CA GLY A 640 -13.31 -4.79 -7.43
C GLY A 640 -11.82 -5.11 -7.21
N ASP A 641 -10.99 -4.08 -7.08
CA ASP A 641 -9.53 -4.20 -7.07
C ASP A 641 -8.87 -3.64 -5.81
N GLN A 642 -9.58 -2.85 -4.99
CA GLN A 642 -8.96 -2.12 -3.90
C GLN A 642 -9.97 -1.84 -2.78
N ALA A 643 -9.54 -1.94 -1.54
CA ALA A 643 -10.31 -1.63 -0.35
C ALA A 643 -9.65 -0.51 0.46
N ALA A 644 -10.43 0.45 0.92
CA ALA A 644 -9.98 1.54 1.76
C ALA A 644 -10.72 1.54 3.10
N PHE A 645 -9.98 1.74 4.16
CA PHE A 645 -10.48 1.86 5.53
C PHE A 645 -10.03 3.20 6.10
N ILE A 646 -10.98 3.98 6.54
CA ILE A 646 -10.72 5.19 7.33
C ILE A 646 -10.82 4.83 8.79
N LEU A 647 -9.75 5.11 9.52
CA LEU A 647 -9.74 4.93 10.97
C LEU A 647 -9.54 6.28 11.64
N SER A 648 -10.26 6.52 12.70
CA SER A 648 -10.32 7.82 13.36
C SER A 648 -10.15 7.71 14.86
N ILE A 649 -9.59 8.76 15.48
CA ILE A 649 -9.60 8.96 16.93
C ILE A 649 -10.74 9.93 17.25
N PRO A 650 -11.74 9.55 18.07
CA PRO A 650 -12.81 10.44 18.49
C PRO A 650 -12.28 11.52 19.47
N LYS A 651 -12.73 12.77 19.33
CA LYS A 651 -12.41 13.85 20.28
C LYS A 651 -12.88 13.57 21.71
N ARG A 652 -13.97 12.84 21.84
CA ARG A 652 -14.49 12.40 23.15
C ARG A 652 -14.20 10.90 23.28
N LYS A 653 -13.39 10.54 24.27
CA LYS A 653 -13.21 9.12 24.62
C LYS A 653 -14.55 8.49 24.95
N LEU A 654 -14.79 7.34 24.38
CA LEU A 654 -15.93 6.47 24.73
C LEU A 654 -15.56 5.68 25.98
N SER A 655 -16.58 5.28 26.75
CA SER A 655 -16.39 4.42 27.93
C SER A 655 -15.92 3.01 27.54
N ASP A 656 -16.31 2.55 26.36
CA ASP A 656 -15.87 1.31 25.76
C ASP A 656 -15.57 1.57 24.29
N GLU A 657 -14.31 1.33 23.89
CA GLU A 657 -13.79 1.55 22.54
C GLU A 657 -13.59 0.22 21.79
N THR A 658 -14.15 -0.88 22.30
CA THR A 658 -14.06 -2.20 21.65
C THR A 658 -14.66 -2.15 20.26
N GLN A 659 -13.91 -2.64 19.29
CA GLN A 659 -14.36 -2.76 17.90
C GLN A 659 -13.91 -4.12 17.37
N GLU A 660 -14.81 -4.78 16.64
CA GLU A 660 -14.57 -6.07 16.00
C GLU A 660 -14.94 -6.00 14.52
N THR A 661 -14.31 -6.82 13.71
CA THR A 661 -14.65 -6.96 12.28
C THR A 661 -14.98 -8.41 11.98
N LEU A 662 -16.05 -8.62 11.22
CA LEU A 662 -16.41 -9.93 10.70
C LEU A 662 -16.33 -9.92 9.17
N MET A 663 -15.54 -10.82 8.63
CA MET A 663 -15.52 -11.15 7.21
C MET A 663 -16.13 -12.55 7.04
N PRO A 664 -17.17 -12.74 6.23
CA PRO A 664 -17.62 -14.08 5.89
C PRO A 664 -16.53 -14.76 5.04
N LEU A 665 -15.85 -15.73 5.63
CA LEU A 665 -14.94 -16.63 4.91
C LEU A 665 -15.79 -17.50 3.99
N TYR A 666 -15.82 -17.19 2.70
CA TYR A 666 -16.18 -18.19 1.71
C TYR A 666 -15.07 -19.21 1.62
N ALA A 667 -15.44 -20.46 1.80
CA ALA A 667 -14.61 -21.62 1.86
C ALA A 667 -13.49 -21.61 0.81
N MET A 668 -12.26 -21.42 1.25
CA MET A 668 -11.16 -22.21 0.75
C MET A 668 -11.13 -23.48 1.58
N ASP A 669 -11.31 -24.60 0.89
CA ASP A 669 -11.24 -25.97 1.39
C ASP A 669 -10.85 -26.19 2.85
N GLY A 670 -11.83 -26.48 3.65
CA GLY A 670 -11.84 -27.57 4.61
C GLY A 670 -10.86 -27.59 5.78
N GLN A 671 -10.27 -26.49 6.29
CA GLN A 671 -9.62 -26.48 7.60
C GLN A 671 -9.31 -25.05 8.07
N CYS A 672 -10.22 -24.46 8.79
CA CYS A 672 -9.99 -23.62 9.97
C CYS A 672 -11.33 -23.28 10.60
N ARG A 673 -11.77 -24.15 11.50
CA ARG A 673 -12.73 -23.78 12.53
C ARG A 673 -11.88 -23.29 13.71
N GLU A 674 -11.72 -22.00 13.86
CA GLU A 674 -11.38 -21.44 15.14
C GLU A 674 -12.56 -20.64 15.68
N THR A 675 -12.99 -21.10 16.79
CA THR A 675 -14.05 -20.73 17.68
C THR A 675 -13.98 -19.26 18.08
N CYS A 676 -14.93 -18.45 17.60
CA CYS A 676 -15.32 -17.23 18.30
C CYS A 676 -16.10 -17.65 19.57
N SER A 677 -15.46 -17.56 20.71
CA SER A 677 -16.10 -17.69 22.01
C SER A 677 -16.97 -16.46 22.27
N HIS A 678 -18.19 -16.73 22.66
CA HIS A 678 -19.25 -15.79 23.00
C HIS A 678 -18.83 -14.69 23.97
N THR A 679 -18.97 -13.45 23.54
CA THR A 679 -19.31 -12.35 24.43
C THR A 679 -20.49 -11.59 23.86
N ASN A 680 -21.60 -11.64 24.55
CA ASN A 680 -22.84 -10.95 24.21
C ASN A 680 -22.64 -9.43 24.30
N SER A 681 -22.80 -8.74 23.22
CA SER A 681 -23.20 -7.33 23.06
C SER A 681 -22.36 -6.45 22.17
N VAL A 682 -22.57 -6.53 20.86
CA VAL A 682 -21.89 -5.69 19.86
C VAL A 682 -22.90 -5.07 18.88
N ARG A 683 -22.65 -3.84 18.44
CA ARG A 683 -23.45 -3.09 17.44
C ARG A 683 -22.89 -3.31 16.05
N ALA A 684 -23.74 -3.60 15.07
CA ALA A 684 -23.33 -3.84 13.69
C ALA A 684 -23.37 -2.56 12.82
N GLU A 685 -22.28 -2.28 12.12
CA GLU A 685 -22.23 -1.42 10.94
C GLU A 685 -21.77 -2.28 9.75
N HIS A 686 -22.67 -2.50 8.76
CA HIS A 686 -22.36 -3.35 7.61
C HIS A 686 -21.74 -2.55 6.49
N ILE A 687 -20.56 -2.95 6.04
CA ILE A 687 -19.84 -2.27 4.96
C ILE A 687 -19.30 -3.30 3.96
N LYS A 688 -19.44 -3.00 2.68
CA LYS A 688 -19.16 -3.89 1.56
C LYS A 688 -17.70 -3.86 1.11
N MET A 689 -17.14 -5.02 0.78
CA MET A 689 -16.08 -5.17 -0.22
C MET A 689 -16.61 -5.96 -1.43
N SER A 690 -16.43 -5.42 -2.63
CA SER A 690 -16.79 -6.07 -3.90
C SER A 690 -15.68 -6.98 -4.41
#